data_f589425882aa83643034fc613c470b21
#
_entry.id   f589425882aa83643034fc613c470b21
#
_cell.length_a   1.000
_cell.length_b   1.000
_cell.length_c   1.000
_cell.angle_alpha   90.00
_cell.angle_beta   90.00
_cell.angle_gamma   90.00
#
_symmetry.space_group_name_H-M   'P 1'
#
loop_
_entity.id
_entity.type
_entity.pdbx_description
1 polymer ?
#
loop_
_entity_poly.entity_id
_entity_poly.type
_entity_poly.pdbx_seq_one_letter_code
_entity_poly.pdbx_strand_id
1 'polypeptide(L)'
;MAEFEVERVGGELKRFGVEGSEVPFKVVSPYEPAGSQPKAIESLVQGVRDGDRYQVLLGVTGSGKTFTMAKTIEALGKPTLVMAPNKTLAAQLASELKEFFPNNAVVYFVSYYDYYQPEAYVPQSDTYIEKDSSINEEVEMLRHQATASLLSRRGVIVVASVSCIYGIGSPEDYAGLAPNVDKKVPLERDDFIHALIDIQYDRNDYDLARGTFRVRGDVVDVYPPYAEHPLRFEFFGDEVELIAEIDEVTGEMLREYEAIPVWPASHYVTEKPKVKAALKSISEECGKRVAELKATDKLLEAQRLQQRTDYDLEMLETMGFCNGIENYSRHLDGRKPGEPPFTLIDYFPKDMLCIIDESHVTVPQIRGMHEGDRSRKVTLVEHGFRLPSALDNRPLRFDEFEARIPQFIYVSATPGDYELRVSQNDVEQIIRPTGLLDPKIDVRPVRGQIDDLEDEIRERVARKERVLVTTLTKRMAEDLTDHLLDAGIKVNYMHSDTATMDRVEILRTLREGKIDVLVGINLLREGLDLPEVSLVAILDADKEGFLRNRRSLIQTIGRAARNADGEVIMYADVVTDSMKEAIEETQRRREIQMAYNEEHGIVPKTVRKAINDISSFIAEAEKTVGSKGRSKGDSLGHGAFYTPDESGEGGVPETVAPEQTLAEQLEELPHDELVRIVETMEEDMRNASAAMDFEEAARLRDAVVQIRAMLEGASEDETIERLRSQARKGSTFASGRKRQGARFKK
;
A
#
# COMPACT_ATOMS: atom_id res chain seq x y z
N MET A 1 41.27 -12.58 -3.75
CA MET A 1 39.87 -12.59 -3.32
C MET A 1 39.87 -12.60 -1.81
N ALA A 2 39.62 -11.47 -1.18
CA ALA A 2 39.35 -11.43 0.25
C ALA A 2 37.95 -12.03 0.46
N GLU A 3 37.87 -13.18 1.10
CA GLU A 3 36.62 -13.74 1.55
C GLU A 3 36.10 -12.80 2.65
N PHE A 4 35.02 -12.07 2.34
CA PHE A 4 34.29 -11.29 3.34
C PHE A 4 33.52 -12.30 4.20
N GLU A 5 34.14 -12.78 5.29
CA GLU A 5 33.42 -13.51 6.32
C GLU A 5 32.45 -12.58 7.02
N VAL A 6 31.15 -12.90 6.95
CA VAL A 6 30.12 -12.24 7.76
C VAL A 6 30.40 -12.54 9.23
N GLU A 7 31.08 -11.63 9.91
CA GLU A 7 31.36 -11.77 11.34
C GLU A 7 30.07 -11.64 12.13
N ARG A 8 29.64 -12.75 12.76
CA ARG A 8 28.61 -12.70 13.79
C ARG A 8 29.25 -12.36 15.13
N VAL A 9 29.02 -11.16 15.63
CA VAL A 9 29.39 -10.79 16.99
C VAL A 9 28.24 -11.14 17.94
N GLY A 10 28.44 -12.16 18.77
CA GLY A 10 27.43 -12.61 19.73
C GLY A 10 26.15 -13.24 19.10
N GLY A 11 26.23 -13.73 17.85
CA GLY A 11 25.08 -14.31 17.12
C GLY A 11 24.18 -13.31 16.44
N GLU A 12 24.54 -12.03 16.41
CA GLU A 12 23.88 -10.97 15.63
C GLU A 12 24.68 -10.65 14.36
N LEU A 13 23.97 -10.27 13.29
CA LEU A 13 24.58 -9.76 12.05
C LEU A 13 25.45 -8.54 12.38
N LYS A 14 26.69 -8.53 11.84
CA LYS A 14 27.56 -7.36 11.93
C LYS A 14 26.88 -6.20 11.18
N ARG A 15 26.62 -5.11 11.88
CA ARG A 15 26.07 -3.89 11.29
C ARG A 15 27.21 -2.99 10.89
N PHE A 16 27.14 -2.51 9.66
CA PHE A 16 28.06 -1.50 9.18
C PHE A 16 27.62 -0.15 9.72
N GLY A 17 28.31 0.35 10.77
CA GLY A 17 28.07 1.70 11.28
C GLY A 17 28.46 2.74 10.22
N VAL A 18 27.49 3.45 9.67
CA VAL A 18 27.76 4.68 8.93
C VAL A 18 28.07 5.78 9.93
N GLU A 19 29.07 6.63 9.65
CA GLU A 19 29.44 7.74 10.54
C GLU A 19 28.22 8.62 10.85
N GLY A 20 27.94 8.83 12.14
CA GLY A 20 26.74 9.53 12.62
C GLY A 20 25.48 8.68 12.73
N SER A 21 25.57 7.35 12.60
CA SER A 21 24.42 6.42 12.68
C SER A 21 23.89 6.12 14.08
N GLU A 22 24.67 6.44 15.12
CA GLU A 22 24.28 6.23 16.53
C GLU A 22 23.61 7.48 17.14
N VAL A 23 22.50 7.92 16.53
CA VAL A 23 21.70 8.99 17.09
C VAL A 23 20.63 8.37 18.00
N PRO A 24 20.60 8.69 19.31
CA PRO A 24 19.53 8.23 20.18
C PRO A 24 18.18 8.78 19.71
N PHE A 25 17.11 8.04 19.94
CA PHE A 25 15.78 8.54 19.64
C PHE A 25 15.48 9.79 20.49
N LYS A 26 15.10 10.87 19.82
CA LYS A 26 14.70 12.10 20.47
C LYS A 26 13.50 12.72 19.77
N VAL A 27 12.39 12.80 20.51
CA VAL A 27 11.17 13.45 20.02
C VAL A 27 11.34 14.96 20.01
N VAL A 28 11.12 15.54 18.84
CA VAL A 28 11.03 17.01 18.66
C VAL A 28 9.54 17.34 18.48
N SER A 29 8.96 18.06 19.44
CA SER A 29 7.55 18.41 19.41
C SER A 29 7.31 19.71 20.19
N PRO A 30 6.39 20.58 19.73
CA PRO A 30 5.94 21.72 20.50
C PRO A 30 5.00 21.34 21.65
N TYR A 31 4.61 20.06 21.74
CA TYR A 31 3.66 19.55 22.72
C TYR A 31 4.37 18.73 23.79
N GLU A 32 3.86 18.85 25.03
CA GLU A 32 4.23 17.98 26.15
C GLU A 32 3.10 16.97 26.39
N PRO A 33 3.43 15.77 26.93
CA PRO A 33 2.41 14.79 27.28
C PRO A 33 1.37 15.33 28.24
N ALA A 34 0.09 15.20 27.90
CA ALA A 34 -1.04 15.71 28.67
C ALA A 34 -2.19 14.71 28.80
N GLY A 35 -3.13 14.96 29.67
CA GLY A 35 -4.26 14.05 29.92
C GLY A 35 -3.82 12.69 30.44
N SER A 36 -4.23 11.62 29.77
CA SER A 36 -3.84 10.24 30.11
C SER A 36 -2.45 9.85 29.59
N GLN A 37 -1.82 10.66 28.72
CA GLN A 37 -0.57 10.30 28.04
C GLN A 37 0.61 10.04 28.98
N PRO A 38 0.91 10.90 30.01
CA PRO A 38 2.05 10.66 30.90
C PRO A 38 1.99 9.30 31.57
N LYS A 39 0.82 8.96 32.14
CA LYS A 39 0.60 7.68 32.80
C LYS A 39 0.67 6.50 31.83
N ALA A 40 0.13 6.67 30.61
CA ALA A 40 0.17 5.64 29.57
C ALA A 40 1.61 5.35 29.13
N ILE A 41 2.41 6.39 28.88
CA ILE A 41 3.82 6.27 28.51
C ILE A 41 4.61 5.57 29.62
N GLU A 42 4.46 6.01 30.87
CA GLU A 42 5.14 5.40 32.01
C GLU A 42 4.81 3.91 32.15
N SER A 43 3.51 3.56 32.07
CA SER A 43 3.04 2.18 32.18
C SER A 43 3.58 1.29 31.09
N LEU A 44 3.52 1.74 29.82
CA LEU A 44 4.03 0.98 28.67
C LEU A 44 5.54 0.79 28.74
N VAL A 45 6.28 1.84 29.08
CA VAL A 45 7.74 1.76 29.23
C VAL A 45 8.14 0.82 30.35
N GLN A 46 7.45 0.89 31.49
CA GLN A 46 7.72 0.01 32.61
C GLN A 46 7.41 -1.45 32.26
N GLY A 47 6.27 -1.74 31.62
CA GLY A 47 5.93 -3.10 31.20
C GLY A 47 6.98 -3.69 30.24
N VAL A 48 7.49 -2.91 29.26
CA VAL A 48 8.58 -3.38 28.39
C VAL A 48 9.85 -3.69 29.20
N ARG A 49 10.21 -2.85 30.19
CA ARG A 49 11.39 -3.06 31.05
C ARG A 49 11.23 -4.25 31.98
N ASP A 50 10.04 -4.52 32.45
CA ASP A 50 9.70 -5.67 33.31
C ASP A 50 9.64 -6.99 32.52
N GLY A 51 9.69 -6.91 31.19
CA GLY A 51 9.73 -8.06 30.30
C GLY A 51 8.34 -8.50 29.82
N ASP A 52 7.31 -7.68 29.99
CA ASP A 52 6.00 -7.95 29.41
C ASP A 52 6.12 -8.13 27.91
N ARG A 53 5.65 -9.25 27.41
CA ARG A 53 5.69 -9.57 25.99
C ARG A 53 4.57 -8.92 25.21
N TYR A 54 3.41 -8.82 25.80
CA TYR A 54 2.21 -8.30 25.17
C TYR A 54 1.56 -7.22 26.04
N GLN A 55 1.39 -6.04 25.47
CA GLN A 55 0.72 -4.94 26.13
C GLN A 55 -0.35 -4.36 25.19
N VAL A 56 -1.40 -3.80 25.74
CA VAL A 56 -2.48 -3.13 25.00
C VAL A 56 -2.54 -1.66 25.39
N LEU A 57 -2.51 -0.77 24.42
CA LEU A 57 -2.89 0.64 24.57
C LEU A 57 -4.30 0.83 23.99
N LEU A 58 -5.29 0.88 24.89
CA LEU A 58 -6.64 1.28 24.54
C LEU A 58 -6.71 2.79 24.45
N GLY A 59 -6.47 3.33 23.27
CA GLY A 59 -6.42 4.78 23.03
C GLY A 59 -7.61 5.25 22.21
N VAL A 60 -8.48 6.08 22.77
CA VAL A 60 -9.63 6.62 22.03
C VAL A 60 -9.19 7.48 20.86
N THR A 61 -10.06 7.66 19.89
CA THR A 61 -9.81 8.55 18.74
C THR A 61 -9.53 9.98 19.23
N GLY A 62 -8.44 10.59 18.75
CA GLY A 62 -8.05 11.94 19.12
C GLY A 62 -7.34 12.08 20.47
N SER A 63 -7.00 10.99 21.16
CA SER A 63 -6.22 11.04 22.42
C SER A 63 -4.72 11.23 22.20
N GLY A 64 -4.22 11.27 20.96
CA GLY A 64 -2.80 11.43 20.62
C GLY A 64 -2.00 10.13 20.76
N LYS A 65 -2.54 8.99 20.32
CA LYS A 65 -1.87 7.68 20.33
C LYS A 65 -0.49 7.72 19.68
N THR A 66 -0.35 8.37 18.51
CA THR A 66 0.92 8.49 17.79
C THR A 66 1.99 9.18 18.63
N PHE A 67 1.62 10.23 19.37
CA PHE A 67 2.53 10.93 20.26
C PHE A 67 2.95 10.06 21.46
N THR A 68 2.02 9.29 22.01
CA THR A 68 2.31 8.30 23.08
C THR A 68 3.26 7.22 22.57
N MET A 69 3.04 6.69 21.35
CA MET A 69 3.96 5.75 20.72
C MET A 69 5.35 6.36 20.54
N ALA A 70 5.45 7.59 20.02
CA ALA A 70 6.72 8.28 19.83
C ALA A 70 7.48 8.47 21.16
N LYS A 71 6.81 8.92 22.22
CA LYS A 71 7.42 9.07 23.55
C LYS A 71 7.81 7.75 24.18
N THR A 72 7.09 6.68 23.91
CA THR A 72 7.45 5.31 24.35
C THR A 72 8.70 4.81 23.62
N ILE A 73 8.80 5.01 22.30
CA ILE A 73 9.98 4.69 21.50
C ILE A 73 11.21 5.47 22.00
N GLU A 74 11.06 6.78 22.23
CA GLU A 74 12.13 7.64 22.79
C GLU A 74 12.66 7.08 24.11
N ALA A 75 11.76 6.76 25.05
CA ALA A 75 12.13 6.29 26.38
C ALA A 75 12.76 4.88 26.41
N LEU A 76 12.45 4.04 25.44
CA LEU A 76 12.97 2.69 25.33
C LEU A 76 14.26 2.58 24.51
N GLY A 77 14.45 3.45 23.51
CA GLY A 77 15.63 3.46 22.64
C GLY A 77 15.78 2.21 21.76
N LYS A 78 14.70 1.47 21.50
CA LYS A 78 14.72 0.22 20.73
C LYS A 78 14.39 0.45 19.26
N PRO A 79 15.07 -0.23 18.32
CA PRO A 79 14.59 -0.30 16.93
C PRO A 79 13.14 -0.79 16.89
N THR A 80 12.30 -0.08 16.18
CA THR A 80 10.85 -0.29 16.28
C THR A 80 10.22 -0.54 14.91
N LEU A 81 9.42 -1.62 14.85
CA LEU A 81 8.49 -1.88 13.75
C LEU A 81 7.10 -1.36 14.15
N VAL A 82 6.54 -0.44 13.37
CA VAL A 82 5.16 0.03 13.53
C VAL A 82 4.33 -0.53 12.38
N MET A 83 3.35 -1.36 12.68
CA MET A 83 2.48 -1.96 11.67
C MET A 83 1.15 -1.25 11.58
N ALA A 84 0.70 -0.99 10.36
CA ALA A 84 -0.61 -0.38 10.06
C ALA A 84 -1.42 -1.27 9.08
N PRO A 85 -2.78 -1.21 9.12
CA PRO A 85 -3.62 -2.12 8.36
C PRO A 85 -3.65 -1.86 6.85
N ASN A 86 -3.24 -0.68 6.40
CA ASN A 86 -3.22 -0.32 4.98
C ASN A 86 -2.13 0.71 4.64
N LYS A 87 -1.87 0.91 3.33
CA LYS A 87 -0.84 1.83 2.83
C LYS A 87 -1.07 3.28 3.30
N THR A 88 -2.30 3.77 3.27
CA THR A 88 -2.65 5.16 3.62
C THR A 88 -2.38 5.46 5.10
N LEU A 89 -2.80 4.58 6.00
CA LEU A 89 -2.50 4.73 7.43
C LEU A 89 -1.01 4.59 7.74
N ALA A 90 -0.33 3.66 7.06
CA ALA A 90 1.12 3.52 7.20
C ALA A 90 1.84 4.81 6.74
N ALA A 91 1.42 5.42 5.63
CA ALA A 91 1.97 6.69 5.15
C ALA A 91 1.73 7.83 6.13
N GLN A 92 0.51 7.94 6.67
CA GLN A 92 0.19 8.94 7.69
C GLN A 92 1.05 8.77 8.94
N LEU A 93 1.17 7.55 9.45
CA LEU A 93 2.01 7.27 10.63
C LEU A 93 3.49 7.55 10.36
N ALA A 94 3.99 7.20 9.17
CA ALA A 94 5.36 7.48 8.78
C ALA A 94 5.63 8.99 8.75
N SER A 95 4.72 9.78 8.19
CA SER A 95 4.81 11.25 8.16
C SER A 95 4.80 11.83 9.57
N GLU A 96 3.82 11.45 10.42
CA GLU A 96 3.73 11.92 11.80
C GLU A 96 4.99 11.55 12.63
N LEU A 97 5.48 10.31 12.47
CA LEU A 97 6.70 9.87 13.18
C LEU A 97 7.96 10.55 12.64
N LYS A 98 8.04 10.86 11.33
CA LYS A 98 9.16 11.61 10.75
C LYS A 98 9.22 13.04 11.28
N GLU A 99 8.07 13.67 11.50
CA GLU A 99 7.99 14.98 12.18
C GLU A 99 8.48 14.91 13.64
N PHE A 100 8.12 13.85 14.37
CA PHE A 100 8.58 13.66 15.76
C PHE A 100 10.05 13.26 15.87
N PHE A 101 10.61 12.58 14.88
CA PHE A 101 11.98 12.07 14.87
C PHE A 101 12.79 12.59 13.67
N PRO A 102 12.98 13.91 13.52
CA PRO A 102 13.66 14.50 12.35
C PRO A 102 15.13 14.09 12.20
N ASN A 103 15.76 13.60 13.28
CA ASN A 103 17.18 13.22 13.29
C ASN A 103 17.39 11.69 13.27
N ASN A 104 16.32 10.88 13.25
CA ASN A 104 16.38 9.43 13.20
C ASN A 104 15.83 8.90 11.87
N ALA A 105 16.19 7.67 11.52
CA ALA A 105 15.63 7.04 10.34
C ALA A 105 14.18 6.59 10.60
N VAL A 106 13.22 7.28 10.00
CA VAL A 106 11.83 6.83 9.91
C VAL A 106 11.59 6.41 8.46
N VAL A 107 11.45 5.13 8.23
CA VAL A 107 11.38 4.53 6.89
C VAL A 107 10.06 3.80 6.67
N TYR A 108 9.67 3.70 5.40
CA TYR A 108 8.37 3.20 4.99
C TYR A 108 8.50 1.87 4.24
N PHE A 109 7.70 0.86 4.61
CA PHE A 109 7.77 -0.46 4.02
C PHE A 109 6.38 -1.04 3.75
N VAL A 110 5.89 -0.84 2.52
CA VAL A 110 4.59 -1.36 2.08
C VAL A 110 4.73 -2.14 0.78
N SER A 111 3.63 -2.65 0.24
CA SER A 111 3.64 -3.27 -1.09
C SER A 111 4.00 -2.22 -2.15
N TYR A 112 4.99 -2.52 -2.98
CA TYR A 112 5.48 -1.64 -4.06
C TYR A 112 4.70 -1.76 -5.36
N TYR A 113 3.64 -2.58 -5.37
CA TYR A 113 2.76 -2.70 -6.52
C TYR A 113 1.67 -1.63 -6.49
N ASP A 114 1.55 -0.85 -7.56
CA ASP A 114 0.39 0.02 -7.80
C ASP A 114 -0.79 -0.80 -8.28
N TYR A 115 -0.50 -1.74 -9.18
CA TYR A 115 -1.42 -2.79 -9.61
C TYR A 115 -0.79 -4.16 -9.38
N TYR A 116 -1.57 -5.11 -8.90
CA TYR A 116 -1.11 -6.48 -8.68
C TYR A 116 -2.20 -7.50 -8.96
N GLN A 117 -2.03 -8.25 -10.03
CA GLN A 117 -2.80 -9.45 -10.32
C GLN A 117 -1.94 -10.67 -10.03
N PRO A 118 -2.23 -11.44 -8.98
CA PRO A 118 -1.44 -12.63 -8.68
C PRO A 118 -1.67 -13.73 -9.73
N GLU A 119 -0.61 -14.47 -10.04
CA GLU A 119 -0.71 -15.68 -10.83
C GLU A 119 -1.76 -16.63 -10.21
N ALA A 120 -2.71 -17.10 -11.01
CA ALA A 120 -3.76 -17.99 -10.55
C ALA A 120 -4.20 -18.97 -11.67
N TYR A 121 -4.83 -20.06 -11.28
CA TYR A 121 -5.44 -21.00 -12.21
C TYR A 121 -6.84 -21.36 -11.74
N VAL A 122 -7.80 -21.31 -12.66
CA VAL A 122 -9.22 -21.65 -12.42
C VAL A 122 -9.53 -22.97 -13.14
N PRO A 123 -9.50 -24.11 -12.41
CA PRO A 123 -9.67 -25.43 -13.05
C PRO A 123 -11.01 -25.63 -13.77
N GLN A 124 -12.09 -24.96 -13.30
CA GLN A 124 -13.43 -25.11 -13.89
C GLN A 124 -13.53 -24.56 -15.31
N SER A 125 -12.78 -23.52 -15.63
CA SER A 125 -12.75 -22.86 -16.94
C SER A 125 -11.47 -23.13 -17.72
N ASP A 126 -10.52 -23.89 -17.17
CA ASP A 126 -9.17 -24.10 -17.71
C ASP A 126 -8.49 -22.77 -18.03
N THR A 127 -8.65 -21.78 -17.14
CA THR A 127 -8.14 -20.44 -17.35
C THR A 127 -6.91 -20.19 -16.47
N TYR A 128 -5.77 -19.97 -17.11
CA TYR A 128 -4.56 -19.50 -16.45
C TYR A 128 -4.52 -17.97 -16.49
N ILE A 129 -4.37 -17.38 -15.32
CA ILE A 129 -4.20 -15.94 -15.13
C ILE A 129 -2.72 -15.70 -14.86
N GLU A 130 -2.05 -15.04 -15.78
CA GLU A 130 -0.65 -14.68 -15.62
C GLU A 130 -0.50 -13.61 -14.54
N LYS A 131 0.66 -13.60 -13.85
CA LYS A 131 1.02 -12.52 -12.94
C LYS A 131 1.18 -11.24 -13.74
N ASP A 132 0.40 -10.22 -13.39
CA ASP A 132 0.54 -8.88 -13.92
C ASP A 132 0.74 -7.89 -12.78
N SER A 133 1.66 -6.94 -12.95
CA SER A 133 1.97 -5.99 -11.89
C SER A 133 2.68 -4.76 -12.44
N SER A 134 2.27 -3.59 -11.96
CA SER A 134 3.05 -2.37 -12.11
C SER A 134 3.78 -2.05 -10.81
N ILE A 135 5.07 -1.75 -10.93
CA ILE A 135 5.94 -1.45 -9.78
C ILE A 135 6.04 0.08 -9.65
N ASN A 136 5.88 0.54 -8.43
CA ASN A 136 6.17 1.92 -8.06
C ASN A 136 7.63 2.02 -7.62
N GLU A 137 8.47 2.65 -8.44
CA GLU A 137 9.91 2.75 -8.22
C GLU A 137 10.28 3.48 -6.93
N GLU A 138 9.47 4.47 -6.51
CA GLU A 138 9.73 5.19 -5.25
C GLU A 138 9.41 4.34 -4.03
N VAL A 139 8.29 3.60 -4.07
CA VAL A 139 7.97 2.66 -2.99
C VAL A 139 9.01 1.54 -2.94
N GLU A 140 9.56 1.11 -4.07
CA GLU A 140 10.66 0.16 -4.13
C GLU A 140 11.93 0.75 -3.48
N MET A 141 12.28 2.00 -3.82
CA MET A 141 13.38 2.73 -3.17
C MET A 141 13.20 2.77 -1.65
N LEU A 142 12.00 3.12 -1.15
CA LEU A 142 11.73 3.18 0.28
C LEU A 142 11.85 1.82 0.97
N ARG A 143 11.53 0.72 0.28
CA ARG A 143 11.74 -0.65 0.79
C ARG A 143 13.22 -0.98 0.91
N HIS A 144 14.01 -0.66 -0.10
CA HIS A 144 15.47 -0.81 -0.05
C HIS A 144 16.09 0.09 1.04
N GLN A 145 15.58 1.31 1.20
CA GLN A 145 16.00 2.21 2.27
C GLN A 145 15.72 1.62 3.67
N ALA A 146 14.60 0.90 3.83
CA ALA A 146 14.27 0.25 5.10
C ALA A 146 15.27 -0.85 5.47
N THR A 147 15.60 -1.75 4.54
CA THR A 147 16.58 -2.83 4.77
C THR A 147 17.98 -2.30 4.98
N ALA A 148 18.42 -1.33 4.14
CA ALA A 148 19.71 -0.67 4.28
C ALA A 148 19.83 0.06 5.63
N SER A 149 18.79 0.78 6.06
CA SER A 149 18.79 1.49 7.34
C SER A 149 18.87 0.54 8.54
N LEU A 150 18.14 -0.59 8.50
CA LEU A 150 18.18 -1.59 9.56
C LEU A 150 19.57 -2.23 9.73
N LEU A 151 20.32 -2.36 8.63
CA LEU A 151 21.67 -2.93 8.66
C LEU A 151 22.75 -1.87 8.93
N SER A 152 22.45 -0.57 8.74
CA SER A 152 23.43 0.51 8.90
C SER A 152 23.37 1.18 10.27
N ARG A 153 22.23 1.18 10.97
CA ARG A 153 22.02 1.95 12.20
C ARG A 153 21.04 1.32 13.18
N ARG A 154 21.10 1.72 14.46
CA ARG A 154 20.16 1.25 15.49
C ARG A 154 18.92 2.13 15.64
N GLY A 155 19.05 3.44 15.47
CA GLY A 155 17.98 4.40 15.62
C GLY A 155 17.01 4.41 14.43
N VAL A 156 16.32 3.28 14.19
CA VAL A 156 15.42 3.07 13.04
C VAL A 156 14.00 2.77 13.51
N ILE A 157 13.04 3.48 12.93
CA ILE A 157 11.61 3.18 13.00
C ILE A 157 11.16 2.79 11.60
N VAL A 158 10.66 1.57 11.44
CA VAL A 158 10.05 1.13 10.18
C VAL A 158 8.54 1.14 10.33
N VAL A 159 7.85 1.91 9.49
CA VAL A 159 6.40 1.88 9.41
C VAL A 159 5.99 1.00 8.23
N ALA A 160 5.27 -0.07 8.52
CA ALA A 160 4.98 -1.10 7.54
C ALA A 160 3.51 -1.49 7.47
N SER A 161 3.08 -1.95 6.30
CA SER A 161 1.84 -2.73 6.17
C SER A 161 2.13 -4.22 6.38
N VAL A 162 1.12 -5.06 6.25
CA VAL A 162 1.26 -6.53 6.33
C VAL A 162 2.27 -7.10 5.32
N SER A 163 2.72 -6.32 4.33
CA SER A 163 3.77 -6.75 3.38
C SER A 163 5.10 -7.11 4.05
N CYS A 164 5.36 -6.66 5.28
CA CYS A 164 6.57 -6.98 6.05
C CYS A 164 6.68 -8.45 6.48
N ILE A 165 5.60 -9.23 6.40
CA ILE A 165 5.63 -10.67 6.70
C ILE A 165 5.88 -11.55 5.47
N TYR A 166 6.03 -10.96 4.28
CA TYR A 166 6.37 -11.66 3.04
C TYR A 166 7.88 -11.79 2.86
N GLY A 167 8.31 -12.82 2.13
CA GLY A 167 9.72 -13.08 1.86
C GLY A 167 10.38 -11.97 1.04
N ILE A 168 11.59 -11.57 1.46
CA ILE A 168 12.41 -10.55 0.76
C ILE A 168 13.87 -10.96 0.58
N GLY A 169 14.22 -12.21 0.88
CA GLY A 169 15.60 -12.69 0.78
C GLY A 169 16.37 -12.68 2.11
N SER A 170 17.51 -13.37 2.12
CA SER A 170 18.35 -13.55 3.31
C SER A 170 19.05 -12.26 3.72
N PRO A 171 18.89 -11.78 4.97
CA PRO A 171 19.67 -10.64 5.45
C PRO A 171 21.17 -10.94 5.55
N GLU A 172 21.56 -12.21 5.70
CA GLU A 172 22.95 -12.63 5.76
C GLU A 172 23.62 -12.47 4.38
N ASP A 173 22.95 -12.93 3.31
CA ASP A 173 23.45 -12.78 1.95
C ASP A 173 23.47 -11.31 1.52
N TYR A 174 22.41 -10.58 1.87
CA TYR A 174 22.30 -9.15 1.57
C TYR A 174 23.41 -8.32 2.24
N ALA A 175 23.74 -8.59 3.49
CA ALA A 175 24.80 -7.92 4.22
C ALA A 175 26.21 -8.45 3.82
N GLY A 176 26.32 -9.77 3.60
CA GLY A 176 27.60 -10.42 3.31
C GLY A 176 28.18 -10.08 1.94
N LEU A 177 27.32 -9.80 0.96
CA LEU A 177 27.75 -9.44 -0.39
C LEU A 177 28.00 -7.92 -0.57
N ALA A 178 27.55 -7.08 0.37
CA ALA A 178 27.70 -5.63 0.27
C ALA A 178 29.18 -5.20 0.43
N PRO A 179 29.83 -4.63 -0.62
CA PRO A 179 31.16 -4.08 -0.47
C PRO A 179 31.14 -2.86 0.46
N ASN A 180 32.01 -2.86 1.45
CA ASN A 180 32.27 -1.69 2.30
C ASN A 180 33.48 -0.96 1.77
N VAL A 181 33.30 0.21 1.16
CA VAL A 181 34.38 1.01 0.61
C VAL A 181 34.87 1.96 1.71
N ASP A 182 36.15 1.86 2.08
CA ASP A 182 36.83 2.68 3.08
C ASP A 182 38.10 3.26 2.46
N LYS A 183 38.29 4.58 2.50
CA LYS A 183 39.48 5.26 1.98
C LYS A 183 40.79 4.76 2.56
N LYS A 184 40.75 4.14 3.73
CA LYS A 184 41.93 3.60 4.44
C LYS A 184 42.29 2.17 4.03
N VAL A 185 41.44 1.53 3.25
CA VAL A 185 41.61 0.13 2.85
C VAL A 185 41.86 0.09 1.33
N PRO A 186 42.98 -0.48 0.87
CA PRO A 186 43.24 -0.60 -0.55
C PRO A 186 42.13 -1.38 -1.27
N LEU A 187 41.66 -0.84 -2.40
CA LEU A 187 40.63 -1.43 -3.24
C LEU A 187 40.88 -1.10 -4.68
N GLU A 188 41.14 -2.11 -5.54
CA GLU A 188 41.26 -1.89 -6.97
C GLU A 188 39.91 -1.56 -7.60
N ARG A 189 39.89 -0.58 -8.51
CA ARG A 189 38.67 -0.18 -9.23
C ARG A 189 37.94 -1.35 -9.89
N ASP A 190 38.68 -2.25 -10.52
CA ASP A 190 38.12 -3.37 -11.27
C ASP A 190 37.51 -4.42 -10.30
N ASP A 191 38.10 -4.61 -9.13
CA ASP A 191 37.50 -5.46 -8.06
C ASP A 191 36.20 -4.86 -7.53
N PHE A 192 36.15 -3.54 -7.37
CA PHE A 192 34.91 -2.85 -6.99
C PHE A 192 33.82 -3.00 -8.08
N ILE A 193 34.18 -2.87 -9.35
CA ILE A 193 33.25 -3.06 -10.47
C ILE A 193 32.70 -4.51 -10.46
N HIS A 194 33.54 -5.50 -10.24
CA HIS A 194 33.10 -6.89 -10.14
C HIS A 194 32.17 -7.10 -8.95
N ALA A 195 32.46 -6.48 -7.80
CA ALA A 195 31.59 -6.54 -6.63
C ALA A 195 30.21 -5.93 -6.91
N LEU A 196 30.15 -4.79 -7.64
CA LEU A 196 28.87 -4.18 -8.05
C LEU A 196 28.04 -5.12 -8.94
N ILE A 197 28.66 -5.79 -9.90
CA ILE A 197 27.97 -6.78 -10.75
C ILE A 197 27.47 -7.97 -9.93
N ASP A 198 28.26 -8.45 -8.98
CA ASP A 198 27.89 -9.58 -8.11
C ASP A 198 26.70 -9.26 -7.20
N ILE A 199 26.50 -7.98 -6.85
CA ILE A 199 25.32 -7.48 -6.09
C ILE A 199 24.23 -6.91 -7.01
N GLN A 200 24.23 -7.30 -8.29
CA GLN A 200 23.17 -7.03 -9.28
C GLN A 200 22.99 -5.57 -9.69
N TYR A 201 24.06 -4.76 -9.68
CA TYR A 201 24.04 -3.48 -10.38
C TYR A 201 24.33 -3.69 -11.87
N ASP A 202 23.56 -3.03 -12.71
CA ASP A 202 23.75 -3.01 -14.15
C ASP A 202 24.70 -1.87 -14.56
N ARG A 203 25.64 -2.17 -15.47
CA ARG A 203 26.50 -1.13 -16.03
C ARG A 203 25.77 -0.35 -17.11
N ASN A 204 25.65 0.96 -16.93
CA ASN A 204 25.09 1.86 -17.94
C ASN A 204 25.91 3.16 -17.98
N ASP A 205 26.79 3.27 -18.97
CA ASP A 205 27.70 4.42 -19.12
C ASP A 205 26.98 5.66 -19.73
N TYR A 206 25.76 5.52 -20.21
CA TYR A 206 24.98 6.58 -20.89
C TYR A 206 23.99 7.24 -19.96
N ASP A 207 23.18 6.45 -19.26
CA ASP A 207 22.11 6.89 -18.39
C ASP A 207 22.30 6.27 -16.99
N LEU A 208 22.51 7.12 -15.99
CA LEU A 208 22.71 6.70 -14.62
C LEU A 208 21.35 6.69 -13.90
N ALA A 209 20.72 5.52 -13.86
CA ALA A 209 19.47 5.27 -13.18
C ALA A 209 19.70 4.49 -11.87
N ARG A 210 18.68 4.42 -10.99
CA ARG A 210 18.74 3.60 -9.77
C ARG A 210 19.02 2.13 -10.09
N GLY A 211 19.89 1.50 -9.32
CA GLY A 211 20.36 0.14 -9.56
C GLY A 211 21.41 0.02 -10.67
N THR A 212 21.93 1.13 -11.21
CA THR A 212 22.99 1.13 -12.21
C THR A 212 24.26 1.79 -11.72
N PHE A 213 25.37 1.51 -12.41
CA PHE A 213 26.64 2.23 -12.24
C PHE A 213 27.23 2.59 -13.61
N ARG A 214 28.05 3.65 -13.63
CA ARG A 214 28.81 4.05 -14.82
C ARG A 214 30.30 4.22 -14.50
N VAL A 215 31.13 4.00 -15.47
CA VAL A 215 32.58 4.10 -15.31
C VAL A 215 33.16 5.13 -16.31
N ARG A 216 33.89 6.12 -15.81
CA ARG A 216 34.53 7.15 -16.61
C ARG A 216 35.98 7.34 -16.16
N GLY A 217 36.92 6.62 -16.80
CA GLY A 217 38.32 6.59 -16.37
C GLY A 217 38.47 5.95 -14.99
N ASP A 218 38.99 6.69 -14.03
CA ASP A 218 39.20 6.24 -12.66
C ASP A 218 38.04 6.59 -11.73
N VAL A 219 36.90 7.10 -12.29
CA VAL A 219 35.70 7.46 -11.57
C VAL A 219 34.61 6.42 -11.81
N VAL A 220 34.01 5.93 -10.72
CA VAL A 220 32.83 5.05 -10.73
C VAL A 220 31.70 5.76 -10.02
N ASP A 221 30.64 6.08 -10.75
CA ASP A 221 29.40 6.62 -10.20
C ASP A 221 28.39 5.47 -10.05
N VAL A 222 27.85 5.29 -8.85
CA VAL A 222 26.87 4.24 -8.52
C VAL A 222 25.57 4.92 -8.06
N TYR A 223 24.43 4.52 -8.62
CA TYR A 223 23.13 5.01 -8.14
C TYR A 223 22.39 3.91 -7.38
N PRO A 224 22.55 3.88 -6.05
CA PRO A 224 21.90 2.83 -5.25
C PRO A 224 20.38 2.91 -5.29
N PRO A 225 19.64 1.79 -5.29
CA PRO A 225 18.17 1.80 -5.29
C PRO A 225 17.56 2.41 -4.02
N TYR A 226 18.31 2.46 -2.92
CA TYR A 226 17.89 3.02 -1.61
C TYR A 226 18.25 4.49 -1.42
N ALA A 227 18.99 5.11 -2.35
CA ALA A 227 19.51 6.46 -2.21
C ALA A 227 18.71 7.48 -3.04
N GLU A 228 18.65 8.71 -2.55
CA GLU A 228 18.06 9.84 -3.29
C GLU A 228 19.03 10.36 -4.36
N HIS A 229 20.33 10.25 -4.10
CA HIS A 229 21.41 10.75 -4.95
C HIS A 229 22.46 9.67 -5.25
N PRO A 230 23.15 9.74 -6.39
CA PRO A 230 24.25 8.84 -6.73
C PRO A 230 25.46 9.02 -5.81
N LEU A 231 26.26 7.94 -5.69
CA LEU A 231 27.54 7.93 -5.00
C LEU A 231 28.66 7.93 -6.05
N ARG A 232 29.67 8.78 -5.86
CA ARG A 232 30.89 8.86 -6.65
C ARG A 232 32.06 8.29 -5.89
N PHE A 233 32.81 7.42 -6.56
CA PHE A 233 34.07 6.84 -6.08
C PHE A 233 35.19 7.21 -7.06
N GLU A 234 36.23 7.91 -6.58
CA GLU A 234 37.39 8.24 -7.38
C GLU A 234 38.59 7.40 -6.93
N PHE A 235 39.24 6.74 -7.87
CA PHE A 235 40.33 5.81 -7.63
C PHE A 235 41.65 6.39 -8.12
N PHE A 236 42.73 6.11 -7.39
CA PHE A 236 44.10 6.32 -7.86
C PHE A 236 44.92 5.06 -7.59
N GLY A 237 45.05 4.22 -8.62
CA GLY A 237 45.63 2.89 -8.47
C GLY A 237 44.74 1.98 -7.62
N ASP A 238 45.22 1.55 -6.47
CA ASP A 238 44.54 0.73 -5.47
C ASP A 238 44.03 1.55 -4.26
N GLU A 239 44.09 2.88 -4.35
CA GLU A 239 43.57 3.79 -3.31
C GLU A 239 42.27 4.43 -3.74
N VAL A 240 41.31 4.57 -2.82
CA VAL A 240 40.06 5.34 -2.98
C VAL A 240 40.31 6.74 -2.45
N GLU A 241 40.47 7.74 -3.35
CA GLU A 241 40.74 9.13 -2.98
C GLU A 241 39.48 9.87 -2.50
N LEU A 242 38.33 9.60 -3.16
CA LEU A 242 37.06 10.28 -2.85
C LEU A 242 35.90 9.27 -2.79
N ILE A 243 35.07 9.44 -1.77
CA ILE A 243 33.74 8.85 -1.66
C ILE A 243 32.78 9.99 -1.41
N ALA A 244 31.88 10.27 -2.35
CA ALA A 244 30.99 11.43 -2.26
C ALA A 244 29.58 11.10 -2.77
N GLU A 245 28.58 11.70 -2.13
CA GLU A 245 27.23 11.83 -2.66
C GLU A 245 27.19 13.03 -3.60
N ILE A 246 26.63 12.87 -4.78
CA ILE A 246 26.62 13.91 -5.81
C ILE A 246 25.19 14.19 -6.30
N ASP A 247 24.93 15.41 -6.69
CA ASP A 247 23.71 15.75 -7.43
C ASP A 247 23.74 15.11 -8.83
N GLU A 248 22.68 14.44 -9.21
CA GLU A 248 22.63 13.67 -10.48
C GLU A 248 22.71 14.56 -11.73
N VAL A 249 22.22 15.82 -11.62
CA VAL A 249 22.14 16.77 -12.74
C VAL A 249 23.37 17.64 -12.86
N THR A 250 23.81 18.26 -11.75
CA THR A 250 24.93 19.19 -11.73
C THR A 250 26.28 18.50 -11.52
N GLY A 251 26.27 17.31 -10.91
CA GLY A 251 27.48 16.59 -10.50
C GLY A 251 28.20 17.23 -9.30
N GLU A 252 27.57 18.22 -8.65
CA GLU A 252 28.10 18.86 -7.45
C GLU A 252 28.14 17.88 -6.28
N MET A 253 29.20 17.94 -5.48
CA MET A 253 29.34 17.14 -4.26
C MET A 253 28.41 17.68 -3.18
N LEU A 254 27.50 16.83 -2.72
CA LEU A 254 26.55 17.14 -1.64
C LEU A 254 27.15 16.77 -0.28
N ARG A 255 27.83 15.63 -0.20
CA ARG A 255 28.41 15.11 1.03
C ARG A 255 29.60 14.20 0.74
N GLU A 256 30.62 14.25 1.61
CA GLU A 256 31.78 13.36 1.55
C GLU A 256 31.72 12.33 2.67
N TYR A 257 32.27 11.12 2.41
CA TYR A 257 32.32 10.01 3.35
C TYR A 257 33.76 9.46 3.47
N GLU A 258 34.12 8.99 4.66
CA GLU A 258 35.36 8.25 4.88
C GLU A 258 35.20 6.76 4.52
N ALA A 259 34.02 6.22 4.83
CA ALA A 259 33.65 4.85 4.48
C ALA A 259 32.14 4.75 4.29
N ILE A 260 31.70 3.89 3.35
CA ILE A 260 30.29 3.63 3.09
C ILE A 260 30.08 2.21 2.56
N PRO A 261 29.07 1.44 3.06
CA PRO A 261 28.64 0.21 2.45
C PRO A 261 27.77 0.51 1.22
N VAL A 262 27.98 -0.26 0.14
CA VAL A 262 27.11 -0.26 -1.03
C VAL A 262 26.23 -1.48 -0.98
N TRP A 263 24.95 -1.28 -0.64
CA TRP A 263 23.98 -2.37 -0.50
C TRP A 263 23.53 -2.88 -1.87
N PRO A 264 23.14 -4.19 -1.97
CA PRO A 264 22.70 -4.78 -3.23
C PRO A 264 21.55 -4.06 -3.93
N ALA A 265 21.55 -4.13 -5.27
CA ALA A 265 20.50 -3.55 -6.10
C ALA A 265 19.17 -4.32 -6.03
N SER A 266 19.18 -5.56 -5.55
CA SER A 266 17.99 -6.40 -5.36
C SER A 266 18.00 -7.02 -3.95
N HIS A 267 16.82 -7.25 -3.38
CA HIS A 267 16.71 -8.01 -2.12
C HIS A 267 17.03 -9.50 -2.29
N TYR A 268 16.84 -10.05 -3.49
CA TYR A 268 17.13 -11.45 -3.81
C TYR A 268 18.55 -11.58 -4.42
N VAL A 269 19.57 -11.35 -3.61
CA VAL A 269 20.96 -11.63 -3.96
C VAL A 269 21.41 -12.91 -3.28
N THR A 270 22.18 -13.72 -3.99
CA THR A 270 22.61 -15.03 -3.49
C THR A 270 24.03 -15.30 -3.99
N GLU A 271 24.88 -15.81 -3.13
CA GLU A 271 26.24 -16.18 -3.48
C GLU A 271 26.32 -17.21 -4.62
N LYS A 272 27.26 -17.09 -5.55
CA LYS A 272 27.43 -18.00 -6.68
C LYS A 272 27.47 -19.50 -6.31
N PRO A 273 28.11 -19.95 -5.21
CA PRO A 273 28.05 -21.34 -4.79
C PRO A 273 26.65 -21.81 -4.40
N LYS A 274 25.86 -20.96 -3.75
CA LYS A 274 24.47 -21.25 -3.38
C LYS A 274 23.57 -21.35 -4.61
N VAL A 275 23.76 -20.46 -5.61
CA VAL A 275 23.04 -20.52 -6.89
C VAL A 275 23.30 -21.87 -7.57
N LYS A 276 24.55 -22.34 -7.65
CA LYS A 276 24.87 -23.65 -8.25
C LYS A 276 24.20 -24.81 -7.51
N ALA A 277 24.17 -24.75 -6.18
CA ALA A 277 23.48 -25.76 -5.38
C ALA A 277 21.96 -25.70 -5.59
N ALA A 278 21.39 -24.50 -5.71
CA ALA A 278 19.97 -24.30 -6.00
C ALA A 278 19.58 -24.86 -7.37
N LEU A 279 20.33 -24.57 -8.43
CA LEU A 279 20.09 -25.10 -9.79
C LEU A 279 19.98 -26.64 -9.77
N LYS A 280 20.89 -27.30 -9.08
CA LYS A 280 20.87 -28.75 -8.93
C LYS A 280 19.65 -29.24 -8.18
N SER A 281 19.33 -28.61 -7.05
CA SER A 281 18.20 -29.03 -6.19
C SER A 281 16.84 -28.75 -6.84
N ILE A 282 16.70 -27.67 -7.63
CA ILE A 282 15.51 -27.36 -8.44
C ILE A 282 15.32 -28.44 -9.50
N SER A 283 16.38 -28.79 -10.26
CA SER A 283 16.34 -29.84 -11.28
C SER A 283 15.94 -31.19 -10.69
N GLU A 284 16.51 -31.57 -9.52
CA GLU A 284 16.15 -32.80 -8.82
C GLU A 284 14.67 -32.82 -8.36
N GLU A 285 14.15 -31.71 -7.84
CA GLU A 285 12.73 -31.58 -7.44
C GLU A 285 11.83 -31.68 -8.67
N CYS A 286 12.17 -30.99 -9.77
CA CYS A 286 11.43 -31.05 -11.03
C CYS A 286 11.35 -32.50 -11.56
N GLY A 287 12.49 -33.19 -11.62
CA GLY A 287 12.51 -34.59 -12.10
C GLY A 287 11.62 -35.52 -11.26
N LYS A 288 11.62 -35.37 -9.93
CA LYS A 288 10.74 -36.14 -9.04
C LYS A 288 9.28 -35.80 -9.28
N ARG A 289 8.93 -34.52 -9.34
CA ARG A 289 7.54 -34.07 -9.52
C ARG A 289 6.98 -34.46 -10.89
N VAL A 290 7.77 -34.35 -11.95
CA VAL A 290 7.40 -34.80 -13.30
C VAL A 290 7.14 -36.32 -13.34
N ALA A 291 7.96 -37.11 -12.65
CA ALA A 291 7.74 -38.56 -12.53
C ALA A 291 6.45 -38.88 -11.78
N GLU A 292 6.12 -38.18 -10.70
CA GLU A 292 4.85 -38.33 -9.96
C GLU A 292 3.63 -37.97 -10.83
N LEU A 293 3.69 -36.84 -11.57
CA LEU A 293 2.62 -36.41 -12.45
C LEU A 293 2.39 -37.44 -13.58
N LYS A 294 3.46 -37.97 -14.20
CA LYS A 294 3.36 -39.03 -15.21
C LYS A 294 2.78 -40.33 -14.64
N ALA A 295 3.13 -40.71 -13.42
CA ALA A 295 2.60 -41.89 -12.76
C ALA A 295 1.12 -41.76 -12.41
N THR A 296 0.58 -40.55 -12.32
CA THR A 296 -0.84 -40.24 -12.08
C THR A 296 -1.59 -39.85 -13.37
N ASP A 297 -1.03 -40.13 -14.55
CA ASP A 297 -1.56 -39.81 -15.88
C ASP A 297 -1.83 -38.34 -16.18
N LYS A 298 -1.14 -37.46 -15.45
CA LYS A 298 -1.15 -35.98 -15.64
C LYS A 298 -0.04 -35.59 -16.61
N LEU A 299 -0.15 -35.99 -17.88
CA LEU A 299 0.91 -35.82 -18.87
C LEU A 299 1.10 -34.36 -19.29
N LEU A 300 0.01 -33.60 -19.40
CA LEU A 300 0.05 -32.18 -19.77
C LEU A 300 0.70 -31.34 -18.69
N GLU A 301 0.33 -31.59 -17.44
CA GLU A 301 0.91 -30.91 -16.26
C GLU A 301 2.40 -31.24 -16.13
N ALA A 302 2.79 -32.46 -16.39
CA ALA A 302 4.17 -32.90 -16.36
C ALA A 302 5.01 -32.18 -17.43
N GLN A 303 4.49 -32.08 -18.66
CA GLN A 303 5.17 -31.36 -19.76
C GLN A 303 5.29 -29.87 -19.47
N ARG A 304 4.22 -29.23 -19.02
CA ARG A 304 4.18 -27.81 -18.66
C ARG A 304 5.22 -27.48 -17.59
N LEU A 305 5.23 -28.27 -16.51
CA LEU A 305 6.17 -28.08 -15.42
C LEU A 305 7.61 -28.23 -15.87
N GLN A 306 7.92 -29.27 -16.68
CA GLN A 306 9.26 -29.50 -17.19
C GLN A 306 9.75 -28.33 -18.04
N GLN A 307 8.95 -27.91 -19.04
CA GLN A 307 9.32 -26.83 -19.95
C GLN A 307 9.56 -25.51 -19.21
N ARG A 308 8.68 -25.18 -18.27
CA ARG A 308 8.83 -23.95 -17.48
C ARG A 308 10.08 -23.99 -16.61
N THR A 309 10.30 -25.11 -15.93
CA THR A 309 11.45 -25.21 -15.01
C THR A 309 12.79 -25.23 -15.79
N ASP A 310 12.85 -25.92 -16.92
CA ASP A 310 14.05 -25.95 -17.77
C ASP A 310 14.41 -24.54 -18.28
N TYR A 311 13.41 -23.75 -18.72
CA TYR A 311 13.61 -22.37 -19.12
C TYR A 311 14.08 -21.48 -17.96
N ASP A 312 13.44 -21.59 -16.77
CA ASP A 312 13.81 -20.82 -15.61
C ASP A 312 15.23 -21.15 -15.12
N LEU A 313 15.64 -22.45 -15.21
CA LEU A 313 17.01 -22.88 -14.89
C LEU A 313 18.06 -22.29 -15.84
N GLU A 314 17.78 -22.27 -17.16
CA GLU A 314 18.66 -21.66 -18.16
C GLU A 314 18.85 -20.15 -17.90
N MET A 315 17.76 -19.45 -17.57
CA MET A 315 17.82 -18.02 -17.22
C MET A 315 18.61 -17.77 -15.94
N LEU A 316 18.40 -18.59 -14.90
CA LEU A 316 19.16 -18.49 -13.64
C LEU A 316 20.66 -18.77 -13.82
N GLU A 317 21.01 -19.73 -14.70
CA GLU A 317 22.42 -20.07 -14.97
C GLU A 317 23.13 -18.98 -15.80
N THR A 318 22.44 -18.39 -16.78
CA THR A 318 23.04 -17.43 -17.72
C THR A 318 22.96 -16.00 -17.25
N MET A 319 21.84 -15.58 -16.69
CA MET A 319 21.56 -14.19 -16.29
C MET A 319 21.57 -13.98 -14.76
N GLY A 320 21.59 -15.06 -13.98
CA GLY A 320 21.46 -14.98 -12.52
C GLY A 320 20.04 -14.63 -12.02
N PHE A 321 19.07 -14.52 -12.92
CA PHE A 321 17.70 -14.11 -12.64
C PHE A 321 16.70 -14.83 -13.56
N CYS A 322 15.46 -15.04 -13.08
CA CYS A 322 14.32 -15.47 -13.90
C CYS A 322 13.02 -14.84 -13.40
N ASN A 323 12.03 -14.74 -14.30
CA ASN A 323 10.70 -14.24 -13.92
C ASN A 323 10.04 -15.18 -12.90
N GLY A 324 9.71 -14.65 -11.70
CA GLY A 324 9.15 -15.43 -10.61
C GLY A 324 10.21 -16.18 -9.80
N ILE A 325 11.45 -15.66 -9.76
CA ILE A 325 12.58 -16.20 -8.97
C ILE A 325 12.19 -16.46 -7.50
N GLU A 326 11.26 -15.69 -6.96
CA GLU A 326 10.72 -15.87 -5.61
C GLU A 326 10.11 -17.25 -5.37
N ASN A 327 9.61 -17.93 -6.42
CA ASN A 327 9.07 -19.29 -6.30
C ASN A 327 10.16 -20.34 -6.05
N TYR A 328 11.42 -20.00 -6.29
CA TYR A 328 12.60 -20.82 -6.03
C TYR A 328 13.36 -20.40 -4.76
N SER A 329 12.84 -19.42 -3.99
CA SER A 329 13.51 -18.84 -2.81
C SER A 329 13.95 -19.90 -1.79
N ARG A 330 13.18 -20.97 -1.58
CA ARG A 330 13.57 -22.08 -0.70
C ARG A 330 14.92 -22.69 -1.09
N HIS A 331 15.16 -22.89 -2.39
CA HIS A 331 16.39 -23.48 -2.92
C HIS A 331 17.55 -22.48 -2.85
N LEU A 332 17.29 -21.21 -3.18
CA LEU A 332 18.26 -20.14 -3.14
C LEU A 332 18.75 -19.84 -1.74
N ASP A 333 17.83 -19.82 -0.75
CA ASP A 333 18.14 -19.64 0.66
C ASP A 333 18.69 -20.91 1.34
N GLY A 334 18.66 -22.08 0.68
CA GLY A 334 19.06 -23.36 1.26
C GLY A 334 18.14 -23.87 2.38
N ARG A 335 16.89 -23.36 2.45
CA ARG A 335 15.90 -23.73 3.49
C ARG A 335 15.34 -25.15 3.26
N LYS A 336 14.96 -25.80 4.37
CA LYS A 336 14.26 -27.08 4.33
C LYS A 336 12.79 -26.89 3.92
N PRO A 337 12.14 -27.93 3.35
CA PRO A 337 10.71 -27.89 3.08
C PRO A 337 9.90 -27.50 4.32
N GLY A 338 8.99 -26.51 4.14
CA GLY A 338 8.13 -26.00 5.20
C GLY A 338 8.74 -24.92 6.09
N GLU A 339 10.05 -24.67 6.01
CA GLU A 339 10.67 -23.56 6.74
C GLU A 339 10.19 -22.20 6.20
N PRO A 340 9.89 -21.23 7.09
CA PRO A 340 9.42 -19.91 6.68
C PRO A 340 10.51 -19.12 5.95
N PRO A 341 10.13 -18.21 5.01
CA PRO A 341 11.09 -17.36 4.32
C PRO A 341 11.67 -16.30 5.27
N PHE A 342 12.81 -15.72 4.87
CA PHE A 342 13.32 -14.51 5.48
C PHE A 342 12.45 -13.32 5.10
N THR A 343 12.13 -12.48 6.07
CA THR A 343 11.23 -11.33 5.92
C THR A 343 11.89 -10.08 6.46
N LEU A 344 11.25 -8.93 6.35
CA LEU A 344 11.75 -7.68 6.94
C LEU A 344 12.08 -7.81 8.43
N ILE A 345 11.33 -8.65 9.16
CA ILE A 345 11.52 -8.87 10.60
C ILE A 345 12.89 -9.48 10.90
N ASP A 346 13.42 -10.28 9.98
CA ASP A 346 14.72 -10.93 10.13
C ASP A 346 15.90 -9.95 9.98
N TYR A 347 15.66 -8.74 9.44
CA TYR A 347 16.64 -7.64 9.36
C TYR A 347 16.74 -6.83 10.65
N PHE A 348 15.73 -6.95 11.54
CA PHE A 348 15.76 -6.26 12.83
C PHE A 348 16.72 -6.92 13.82
N PRO A 349 17.25 -6.14 14.79
CA PRO A 349 17.93 -6.72 15.94
C PRO A 349 16.96 -7.49 16.84
N LYS A 350 17.49 -8.45 17.58
CA LYS A 350 16.69 -9.33 18.43
C LYS A 350 15.94 -8.64 19.56
N ASP A 351 16.35 -7.43 19.93
CA ASP A 351 15.74 -6.62 21.00
C ASP A 351 14.70 -5.62 20.49
N MET A 352 14.24 -5.78 19.25
CA MET A 352 13.26 -4.90 18.61
C MET A 352 11.95 -4.80 19.41
N LEU A 353 11.23 -3.69 19.19
CA LEU A 353 9.86 -3.49 19.62
C LEU A 353 8.92 -3.54 18.41
N CYS A 354 7.77 -4.21 18.54
CA CYS A 354 6.72 -4.15 17.55
C CYS A 354 5.49 -3.44 18.13
N ILE A 355 5.07 -2.36 17.44
CA ILE A 355 3.83 -1.65 17.74
C ILE A 355 2.85 -1.95 16.61
N ILE A 356 1.67 -2.48 16.94
CA ILE A 356 0.63 -2.81 15.96
C ILE A 356 -0.51 -1.82 16.11
N ASP A 357 -0.57 -0.86 15.20
CA ASP A 357 -1.64 0.13 15.18
C ASP A 357 -2.91 -0.45 14.55
N GLU A 358 -4.07 0.03 15.03
CA GLU A 358 -5.39 -0.51 14.72
C GLU A 358 -5.39 -2.05 14.77
N SER A 359 -4.84 -2.60 15.87
CA SER A 359 -4.52 -4.02 16.04
C SER A 359 -5.71 -4.95 15.79
N HIS A 360 -6.93 -4.49 16.10
CA HIS A 360 -8.19 -5.22 15.86
C HIS A 360 -8.44 -5.52 14.36
N VAL A 361 -7.74 -4.83 13.44
CA VAL A 361 -7.75 -5.09 11.99
C VAL A 361 -6.46 -5.76 11.56
N THR A 362 -5.32 -5.23 11.99
CA THR A 362 -4.00 -5.68 11.56
C THR A 362 -3.70 -7.12 11.98
N VAL A 363 -4.06 -7.52 13.20
CA VAL A 363 -3.84 -8.90 13.69
C VAL A 363 -4.64 -9.94 12.89
N PRO A 364 -5.96 -9.76 12.63
CA PRO A 364 -6.70 -10.65 11.73
C PRO A 364 -6.15 -10.71 10.32
N GLN A 365 -5.63 -9.60 9.75
CA GLN A 365 -4.97 -9.61 8.44
C GLN A 365 -3.74 -10.52 8.45
N ILE A 366 -2.83 -10.36 9.43
CA ILE A 366 -1.63 -11.20 9.53
C ILE A 366 -2.04 -12.69 9.59
N ARG A 367 -3.09 -13.04 10.34
CA ARG A 367 -3.60 -14.41 10.44
C ARG A 367 -4.15 -14.95 9.13
N GLY A 368 -4.82 -14.12 8.33
CA GLY A 368 -5.48 -14.55 7.09
C GLY A 368 -4.55 -14.68 5.90
N MET A 369 -3.41 -13.99 5.87
CA MET A 369 -2.54 -13.91 4.68
C MET A 369 -2.00 -15.26 4.23
N HIS A 370 -1.53 -16.09 5.17
CA HIS A 370 -0.96 -17.40 4.84
C HIS A 370 -1.94 -18.33 4.12
N GLU A 371 -3.18 -18.46 4.63
CA GLU A 371 -4.16 -19.38 4.06
C GLU A 371 -4.65 -18.92 2.68
N GLY A 372 -4.79 -17.60 2.46
CA GLY A 372 -5.13 -17.03 1.16
C GLY A 372 -4.08 -17.33 0.09
N ASP A 373 -2.79 -17.10 0.40
CA ASP A 373 -1.67 -17.39 -0.51
C ASP A 373 -1.54 -18.90 -0.78
N ARG A 374 -1.63 -19.73 0.27
CA ARG A 374 -1.55 -21.17 0.17
C ARG A 374 -2.62 -21.77 -0.75
N SER A 375 -3.88 -21.37 -0.59
CA SER A 375 -5.00 -21.88 -1.40
C SER A 375 -4.76 -21.69 -2.89
N ARG A 376 -4.32 -20.50 -3.28
CA ARG A 376 -3.99 -20.16 -4.67
C ARG A 376 -2.80 -20.99 -5.20
N LYS A 377 -1.72 -21.10 -4.44
CA LYS A 377 -0.50 -21.79 -4.85
C LYS A 377 -0.66 -23.31 -4.92
N VAL A 378 -1.47 -23.90 -4.06
CA VAL A 378 -1.79 -25.35 -4.13
C VAL A 378 -2.36 -25.69 -5.50
N THR A 379 -3.32 -24.90 -6.00
CA THR A 379 -3.90 -25.11 -7.33
C THR A 379 -2.85 -25.02 -8.44
N LEU A 380 -1.93 -24.05 -8.39
CA LEU A 380 -0.84 -23.93 -9.37
C LEU A 380 0.10 -25.14 -9.36
N VAL A 381 0.44 -25.65 -8.18
CA VAL A 381 1.32 -26.83 -8.01
C VAL A 381 0.62 -28.11 -8.47
N GLU A 382 -0.66 -28.30 -8.17
CA GLU A 382 -1.43 -29.49 -8.55
C GLU A 382 -1.62 -29.60 -10.06
N HIS A 383 -1.67 -28.45 -10.76
CA HIS A 383 -1.85 -28.36 -12.21
C HIS A 383 -0.55 -28.12 -13.00
N GLY A 384 0.62 -28.29 -12.37
CA GLY A 384 1.92 -28.26 -13.03
C GLY A 384 2.40 -26.90 -13.50
N PHE A 385 1.89 -25.80 -12.93
CA PHE A 385 2.40 -24.44 -13.21
C PHE A 385 3.61 -24.08 -12.35
N ARG A 386 3.69 -24.66 -11.14
CA ARG A 386 4.80 -24.38 -10.20
C ARG A 386 5.27 -25.67 -9.52
N LEU A 387 6.55 -25.67 -9.10
CA LEU A 387 7.11 -26.74 -8.26
C LEU A 387 6.48 -26.73 -6.86
N PRO A 388 6.48 -27.86 -6.14
CA PRO A 388 6.03 -27.91 -4.74
C PRO A 388 6.74 -26.90 -3.83
N SER A 389 8.02 -26.58 -4.08
CA SER A 389 8.80 -25.58 -3.38
C SER A 389 8.22 -24.16 -3.41
N ALA A 390 7.41 -23.84 -4.42
CA ALA A 390 6.72 -22.56 -4.49
C ALA A 390 5.76 -22.33 -3.31
N LEU A 391 5.29 -23.39 -2.64
CA LEU A 391 4.50 -23.30 -1.42
C LEU A 391 5.29 -22.73 -0.22
N ASP A 392 6.60 -22.80 -0.27
CA ASP A 392 7.48 -22.28 0.80
C ASP A 392 7.88 -20.81 0.58
N ASN A 393 7.57 -20.23 -0.58
CA ASN A 393 7.53 -18.78 -0.79
C ASN A 393 6.16 -18.25 -0.34
N ARG A 394 6.00 -17.93 0.90
CA ARG A 394 4.72 -17.62 1.53
C ARG A 394 4.88 -16.56 2.61
N PRO A 395 3.82 -15.83 2.97
CA PRO A 395 3.87 -15.01 4.17
C PRO A 395 4.06 -15.88 5.41
N LEU A 396 4.59 -15.28 6.47
CA LEU A 396 4.68 -15.95 7.77
C LEU A 396 3.30 -16.36 8.25
N ARG A 397 3.23 -17.53 8.89
CA ARG A 397 2.09 -17.86 9.73
C ARG A 397 2.11 -16.98 10.98
N PHE A 398 0.96 -16.83 11.61
CA PHE A 398 0.86 -15.96 12.79
C PHE A 398 1.75 -16.41 13.94
N ASP A 399 1.87 -17.71 14.18
CA ASP A 399 2.77 -18.29 15.19
C ASP A 399 4.26 -18.04 14.88
N GLU A 400 4.64 -18.08 13.60
CA GLU A 400 5.99 -17.75 13.14
C GLU A 400 6.31 -16.26 13.27
N PHE A 401 5.31 -15.41 12.98
CA PHE A 401 5.42 -13.96 13.19
C PHE A 401 5.63 -13.64 14.66
N GLU A 402 4.81 -14.19 15.55
CA GLU A 402 4.95 -13.97 16.98
C GLU A 402 6.29 -14.48 17.51
N ALA A 403 6.75 -15.65 17.07
CA ALA A 403 7.98 -16.25 17.55
C ALA A 403 9.24 -15.40 17.27
N ARG A 404 9.22 -14.57 16.22
CA ARG A 404 10.35 -13.71 15.82
C ARG A 404 10.44 -12.39 16.58
N ILE A 405 9.35 -11.96 17.21
CA ILE A 405 9.25 -10.65 17.85
C ILE A 405 9.22 -10.81 19.37
N PRO A 406 10.12 -10.15 20.10
CA PRO A 406 10.21 -10.33 21.53
C PRO A 406 9.10 -9.62 22.30
N GLN A 407 8.69 -8.41 21.89
CA GLN A 407 7.75 -7.58 22.63
C GLN A 407 6.78 -6.84 21.68
N PHE A 408 5.51 -6.81 22.08
CA PHE A 408 4.42 -6.19 21.33
C PHE A 408 3.69 -5.12 22.16
N ILE A 409 3.32 -4.04 21.49
CA ILE A 409 2.31 -3.09 21.97
C ILE A 409 1.20 -3.04 20.95
N TYR A 410 0.01 -3.53 21.30
CA TYR A 410 -1.19 -3.45 20.49
C TYR A 410 -1.89 -2.13 20.74
N VAL A 411 -2.09 -1.34 19.73
CA VAL A 411 -2.70 0.00 19.81
C VAL A 411 -4.05 -0.02 19.11
N SER A 412 -5.11 0.32 19.81
CA SER A 412 -6.46 0.40 19.24
C SER A 412 -7.42 1.20 20.13
N ALA A 413 -8.44 1.82 19.52
CA ALA A 413 -9.58 2.34 20.25
C ALA A 413 -10.58 1.24 20.68
N THR A 414 -10.50 0.08 20.00
CA THR A 414 -11.38 -1.09 20.19
C THR A 414 -10.57 -2.38 20.03
N PRO A 415 -9.66 -2.71 20.97
CA PRO A 415 -8.84 -3.92 20.88
C PRO A 415 -9.66 -5.18 20.63
N GLY A 416 -9.08 -6.16 19.95
CA GLY A 416 -9.67 -7.46 19.71
C GLY A 416 -9.61 -8.38 20.94
N ASP A 417 -10.40 -9.45 20.90
CA ASP A 417 -10.46 -10.42 22.00
C ASP A 417 -9.14 -11.17 22.18
N TYR A 418 -8.36 -11.28 21.09
CA TYR A 418 -7.04 -11.89 21.14
C TYR A 418 -6.06 -11.02 21.92
N GLU A 419 -5.97 -9.74 21.56
CA GLU A 419 -5.04 -8.78 22.17
C GLU A 419 -5.31 -8.67 23.67
N LEU A 420 -6.59 -8.53 24.07
CA LEU A 420 -6.97 -8.47 25.48
C LEU A 420 -6.69 -9.76 26.25
N ARG A 421 -6.83 -10.93 25.60
CA ARG A 421 -6.56 -12.22 26.23
C ARG A 421 -5.08 -12.47 26.51
N VAL A 422 -4.19 -12.02 25.61
CA VAL A 422 -2.74 -12.26 25.73
C VAL A 422 -2.02 -11.15 26.49
N SER A 423 -2.66 -10.01 26.63
CA SER A 423 -2.09 -8.82 27.27
C SER A 423 -1.72 -9.09 28.74
N GLN A 424 -0.59 -8.58 29.15
CA GLN A 424 -0.08 -8.58 30.51
C GLN A 424 -0.24 -7.20 31.16
N ASN A 425 -0.45 -6.16 30.34
CA ASN A 425 -0.61 -4.78 30.79
C ASN A 425 -1.60 -4.05 29.86
N ASP A 426 -2.80 -3.77 30.36
CA ASP A 426 -3.83 -3.03 29.66
C ASP A 426 -3.81 -1.55 30.10
N VAL A 427 -3.47 -0.67 29.17
CA VAL A 427 -3.31 0.76 29.42
C VAL A 427 -4.41 1.53 28.73
N GLU A 428 -5.25 2.24 29.52
CA GLU A 428 -6.30 3.12 28.97
C GLU A 428 -5.80 4.55 28.76
N GLN A 429 -6.03 5.06 27.55
CA GLN A 429 -5.79 6.46 27.19
C GLN A 429 -7.08 7.10 26.68
N ILE A 430 -7.93 7.51 27.62
CA ILE A 430 -9.27 8.03 27.35
C ILE A 430 -9.27 9.56 27.24
N ILE A 431 -8.48 10.24 28.08
CA ILE A 431 -8.48 11.70 28.14
C ILE A 431 -7.82 12.31 26.91
N ARG A 432 -8.57 13.13 26.18
CA ARG A 432 -8.05 13.96 25.07
C ARG A 432 -7.48 15.25 25.62
N PRO A 433 -6.24 15.61 25.30
CA PRO A 433 -5.65 16.91 25.73
C PRO A 433 -6.46 18.13 25.27
N THR A 434 -7.20 17.99 24.16
CA THR A 434 -8.05 19.04 23.59
C THR A 434 -9.34 19.29 24.36
N GLY A 435 -9.67 18.44 25.33
CA GLY A 435 -10.93 18.48 26.08
C GLY A 435 -12.16 17.99 25.30
N LEU A 436 -12.00 17.56 24.04
CA LEU A 436 -13.13 17.10 23.22
C LEU A 436 -13.80 15.86 23.81
N LEU A 437 -15.11 15.93 23.89
CA LEU A 437 -15.95 14.85 24.42
C LEU A 437 -16.26 13.81 23.35
N ASP A 438 -16.54 12.58 23.77
CA ASP A 438 -17.22 11.65 22.87
C ASP A 438 -18.62 12.19 22.51
N PRO A 439 -19.12 11.94 21.28
CA PRO A 439 -20.36 12.54 20.80
C PRO A 439 -21.58 12.08 21.61
N LYS A 440 -22.61 12.88 21.62
CA LYS A 440 -23.91 12.43 22.09
C LYS A 440 -24.50 11.46 21.08
N ILE A 441 -25.19 10.43 21.58
CA ILE A 441 -25.86 9.44 20.74
C ILE A 441 -27.37 9.59 20.94
N ASP A 442 -28.10 9.74 19.84
CA ASP A 442 -29.55 9.74 19.78
C ASP A 442 -30.03 8.52 19.00
N VAL A 443 -31.04 7.82 19.50
CA VAL A 443 -31.64 6.65 18.86
C VAL A 443 -33.03 7.02 18.39
N ARG A 444 -33.24 6.95 17.06
CA ARG A 444 -34.49 7.33 16.41
C ARG A 444 -35.10 6.15 15.65
N PRO A 445 -36.44 6.12 15.43
CA PRO A 445 -37.09 5.03 14.71
C PRO A 445 -36.63 4.97 13.23
N VAL A 446 -36.63 3.76 12.67
CA VAL A 446 -36.30 3.54 11.25
C VAL A 446 -37.35 4.16 10.32
N ARG A 447 -38.62 4.17 10.76
CA ARG A 447 -39.68 4.76 9.95
C ARG A 447 -39.51 6.27 9.82
N GLY A 448 -39.37 6.75 8.59
CA GLY A 448 -39.10 8.16 8.28
C GLY A 448 -37.65 8.58 8.43
N GLN A 449 -36.71 7.63 8.54
CA GLN A 449 -35.30 7.91 8.75
C GLN A 449 -34.66 8.78 7.63
N ILE A 450 -35.14 8.70 6.40
CA ILE A 450 -34.61 9.48 5.30
C ILE A 450 -35.04 10.94 5.38
N ASP A 451 -36.35 11.20 5.66
CA ASP A 451 -36.86 12.57 5.80
C ASP A 451 -36.22 13.27 7.03
N ASP A 452 -36.10 12.57 8.17
CA ASP A 452 -35.42 13.07 9.37
C ASP A 452 -33.92 13.34 9.12
N LEU A 453 -33.24 12.43 8.41
CA LEU A 453 -31.84 12.61 8.00
C LEU A 453 -31.66 13.84 7.10
N GLU A 454 -32.56 14.07 6.15
CA GLU A 454 -32.52 15.21 5.26
C GLU A 454 -32.64 16.54 6.02
N ASP A 455 -33.55 16.62 6.98
CA ASP A 455 -33.72 17.79 7.86
C ASP A 455 -32.46 18.06 8.70
N GLU A 456 -31.87 17.03 9.29
CA GLU A 456 -30.60 17.13 10.04
C GLU A 456 -29.42 17.56 9.14
N ILE A 457 -29.33 17.03 7.93
CA ILE A 457 -28.31 17.44 6.95
C ILE A 457 -28.46 18.94 6.66
N ARG A 458 -29.68 19.42 6.35
CA ARG A 458 -29.93 20.84 6.04
C ARG A 458 -29.53 21.76 7.18
N GLU A 459 -29.79 21.35 8.43
CA GLU A 459 -29.39 22.09 9.62
C GLU A 459 -27.87 22.21 9.74
N ARG A 460 -27.11 21.10 9.53
CA ARG A 460 -25.65 21.08 9.59
C ARG A 460 -25.01 21.87 8.45
N VAL A 461 -25.53 21.71 7.25
CA VAL A 461 -25.07 22.46 6.07
C VAL A 461 -25.24 23.97 6.27
N ALA A 462 -26.35 24.42 6.88
CA ALA A 462 -26.55 25.82 7.20
C ALA A 462 -25.49 26.38 8.18
N ARG A 463 -24.90 25.50 9.03
CA ARG A 463 -23.77 25.82 9.93
C ARG A 463 -22.41 25.65 9.28
N LYS A 464 -22.34 25.23 8.00
CA LYS A 464 -21.11 24.88 7.25
C LYS A 464 -20.36 23.68 7.84
N GLU A 465 -21.08 22.77 8.46
CA GLU A 465 -20.60 21.52 9.00
C GLU A 465 -20.77 20.39 7.98
N ARG A 466 -20.14 19.23 8.23
CA ARG A 466 -20.16 18.08 7.34
C ARG A 466 -20.85 16.90 8.01
N VAL A 467 -21.46 16.05 7.18
CA VAL A 467 -22.22 14.89 7.64
C VAL A 467 -21.65 13.60 7.03
N LEU A 468 -21.49 12.57 7.84
CA LEU A 468 -21.21 11.22 7.40
C LEU A 468 -22.45 10.35 7.57
N VAL A 469 -22.80 9.57 6.55
CA VAL A 469 -23.92 8.63 6.59
C VAL A 469 -23.41 7.22 6.32
N THR A 470 -23.78 6.25 7.18
CA THR A 470 -23.40 4.85 6.97
C THR A 470 -24.60 4.00 6.60
N THR A 471 -24.45 3.24 5.50
CA THR A 471 -25.45 2.29 4.99
C THR A 471 -24.95 0.85 5.10
N LEU A 472 -25.81 -0.13 4.81
CA LEU A 472 -25.48 -1.55 4.87
C LEU A 472 -25.00 -2.14 3.55
N THR A 473 -25.41 -1.55 2.41
CA THR A 473 -25.10 -2.07 1.07
C THR A 473 -24.63 -0.97 0.12
N LYS A 474 -23.90 -1.34 -0.93
CA LYS A 474 -23.47 -0.43 -1.99
C LYS A 474 -24.66 0.25 -2.67
N ARG A 475 -25.65 -0.56 -3.06
CA ARG A 475 -26.87 -0.06 -3.70
C ARG A 475 -27.60 0.95 -2.83
N MET A 476 -27.72 0.69 -1.52
CA MET A 476 -28.33 1.66 -0.60
C MET A 476 -27.56 2.97 -0.49
N ALA A 477 -26.22 2.90 -0.60
CA ALA A 477 -25.40 4.12 -0.61
C ALA A 477 -25.59 4.91 -1.89
N GLU A 478 -25.64 4.25 -3.05
CA GLU A 478 -25.91 4.85 -4.37
C GLU A 478 -27.32 5.44 -4.41
N ASP A 479 -28.36 4.64 -4.12
CA ASP A 479 -29.77 5.09 -4.13
C ASP A 479 -29.99 6.29 -3.17
N LEU A 480 -29.34 6.32 -1.98
CA LEU A 480 -29.41 7.45 -1.05
C LEU A 480 -28.68 8.68 -1.59
N THR A 481 -27.56 8.49 -2.25
CA THR A 481 -26.81 9.60 -2.84
C THR A 481 -27.63 10.26 -3.94
N ASP A 482 -28.24 9.49 -4.84
CA ASP A 482 -29.11 10.00 -5.90
C ASP A 482 -30.30 10.77 -5.31
N HIS A 483 -30.96 10.23 -4.29
CA HIS A 483 -32.06 10.90 -3.59
C HIS A 483 -31.64 12.26 -2.99
N LEU A 484 -30.48 12.31 -2.31
CA LEU A 484 -29.99 13.56 -1.72
C LEU A 484 -29.54 14.58 -2.76
N LEU A 485 -29.02 14.13 -3.91
CA LEU A 485 -28.71 15.00 -5.07
C LEU A 485 -29.98 15.62 -5.63
N ASP A 486 -31.05 14.82 -5.81
CA ASP A 486 -32.37 15.30 -6.27
C ASP A 486 -32.98 16.31 -5.29
N ALA A 487 -32.71 16.16 -3.98
CA ALA A 487 -33.08 17.11 -2.93
C ALA A 487 -32.21 18.39 -2.91
N GLY A 488 -31.21 18.50 -3.80
CA GLY A 488 -30.31 19.65 -3.94
C GLY A 488 -29.17 19.70 -2.90
N ILE A 489 -28.84 18.57 -2.27
CA ILE A 489 -27.75 18.45 -1.30
C ILE A 489 -26.48 18.02 -2.03
N LYS A 490 -25.35 18.66 -1.72
CA LYS A 490 -24.04 18.30 -2.27
C LYS A 490 -23.48 17.06 -1.58
N VAL A 491 -23.68 15.91 -2.17
CA VAL A 491 -23.33 14.61 -1.62
C VAL A 491 -22.43 13.81 -2.56
N ASN A 492 -21.62 12.95 -2.00
CA ASN A 492 -20.90 11.90 -2.74
C ASN A 492 -20.95 10.61 -1.92
N TYR A 493 -20.66 9.47 -2.58
CA TYR A 493 -20.58 8.19 -1.89
C TYR A 493 -19.20 7.56 -2.04
N MET A 494 -18.88 6.63 -1.15
CA MET A 494 -17.63 5.91 -1.16
C MET A 494 -17.83 4.46 -0.71
N HIS A 495 -17.32 3.48 -1.48
CA HIS A 495 -17.39 2.05 -1.16
C HIS A 495 -16.07 1.32 -1.46
N SER A 496 -16.05 -0.01 -1.32
CA SER A 496 -14.83 -0.83 -1.48
C SER A 496 -14.19 -0.71 -2.85
N ASP A 497 -14.97 -0.49 -3.89
CA ASP A 497 -14.52 -0.47 -5.28
C ASP A 497 -14.05 0.93 -5.75
N THR A 498 -14.21 1.95 -4.91
CA THR A 498 -13.67 3.29 -5.17
C THR A 498 -12.15 3.23 -5.17
N ALA A 499 -11.50 3.67 -6.24
CA ALA A 499 -10.05 3.68 -6.36
C ALA A 499 -9.38 4.52 -5.27
N THR A 500 -8.12 4.22 -4.94
CA THR A 500 -7.43 4.90 -3.83
C THR A 500 -7.30 6.40 -4.06
N MET A 501 -7.02 6.83 -5.29
CA MET A 501 -6.90 8.25 -5.65
C MET A 501 -8.24 8.97 -5.51
N ASP A 502 -9.33 8.37 -6.02
CA ASP A 502 -10.67 8.93 -5.90
C ASP A 502 -11.10 9.10 -4.45
N ARG A 503 -10.71 8.16 -3.56
CA ARG A 503 -10.97 8.29 -2.12
C ARG A 503 -10.30 9.52 -1.52
N VAL A 504 -9.05 9.78 -1.88
CA VAL A 504 -8.30 10.95 -1.40
C VAL A 504 -8.99 12.23 -1.88
N GLU A 505 -9.40 12.27 -3.15
CA GLU A 505 -10.08 13.44 -3.73
C GLU A 505 -11.47 13.65 -3.11
N ILE A 506 -12.27 12.61 -2.93
CA ILE A 506 -13.59 12.70 -2.25
C ILE A 506 -13.44 13.26 -0.83
N LEU A 507 -12.46 12.78 -0.07
CA LEU A 507 -12.21 13.28 1.28
C LEU A 507 -11.72 14.73 1.28
N ARG A 508 -10.89 15.11 0.32
CA ARG A 508 -10.45 16.49 0.12
C ARG A 508 -11.62 17.41 -0.21
N THR A 509 -12.50 17.02 -1.15
CA THR A 509 -13.69 17.80 -1.53
C THR A 509 -14.66 17.97 -0.36
N LEU A 510 -14.79 16.95 0.52
CA LEU A 510 -15.57 17.05 1.76
C LEU A 510 -14.97 18.10 2.71
N ARG A 511 -13.66 18.04 2.94
CA ARG A 511 -12.96 18.98 3.83
C ARG A 511 -12.97 20.42 3.29
N GLU A 512 -12.81 20.60 1.97
CA GLU A 512 -12.89 21.89 1.31
C GLU A 512 -14.33 22.46 1.26
N GLY A 513 -15.34 21.63 1.53
CA GLY A 513 -16.74 22.02 1.50
C GLY A 513 -17.35 22.11 0.09
N LYS A 514 -16.73 21.44 -0.87
CA LYS A 514 -17.31 21.24 -2.19
C LYS A 514 -18.47 20.26 -2.14
N ILE A 515 -18.39 19.27 -1.26
CA ILE A 515 -19.49 18.39 -0.85
C ILE A 515 -19.76 18.58 0.64
N ASP A 516 -21.01 18.38 1.06
CA ASP A 516 -21.46 18.56 2.44
C ASP A 516 -21.72 17.22 3.15
N VAL A 517 -22.04 16.19 2.37
CA VAL A 517 -22.39 14.84 2.86
C VAL A 517 -21.55 13.80 2.19
N LEU A 518 -21.07 12.84 2.95
CA LEU A 518 -20.41 11.63 2.43
C LEU A 518 -21.18 10.39 2.91
N VAL A 519 -21.68 9.61 1.96
CA VAL A 519 -22.36 8.34 2.21
C VAL A 519 -21.36 7.19 2.04
N GLY A 520 -21.33 6.24 2.96
CA GLY A 520 -20.43 5.10 2.84
C GLY A 520 -20.88 3.87 3.61
N ILE A 521 -20.30 2.71 3.27
CA ILE A 521 -20.63 1.44 3.94
C ILE A 521 -19.69 1.19 5.11
N ASN A 522 -18.43 0.93 4.81
CA ASN A 522 -17.40 0.46 5.76
C ASN A 522 -16.19 1.39 5.84
N LEU A 523 -16.08 2.31 4.91
CA LEU A 523 -14.89 3.12 4.66
C LEU A 523 -14.67 4.22 5.68
N LEU A 524 -15.64 4.41 6.57
CA LEU A 524 -15.57 5.41 7.63
C LEU A 524 -14.89 4.89 8.90
N ARG A 525 -14.32 3.68 8.87
CA ARG A 525 -13.79 3.03 10.09
C ARG A 525 -12.40 3.49 10.47
N GLU A 526 -11.45 3.49 9.53
CA GLU A 526 -10.03 3.65 9.86
C GLU A 526 -9.40 4.82 9.11
N GLY A 527 -8.55 5.58 9.79
CA GLY A 527 -7.67 6.56 9.16
C GLY A 527 -8.29 7.89 8.75
N LEU A 528 -9.58 8.11 8.92
CA LEU A 528 -10.18 9.39 8.58
C LEU A 528 -10.08 10.40 9.73
N ASP A 529 -9.40 11.50 9.48
CA ASP A 529 -9.30 12.66 10.38
C ASP A 529 -10.11 13.83 9.78
N LEU A 530 -11.40 13.90 10.14
CA LEU A 530 -12.36 14.85 9.61
C LEU A 530 -12.94 15.71 10.74
N PRO A 531 -12.23 16.73 11.22
CA PRO A 531 -12.72 17.59 12.30
C PRO A 531 -13.94 18.46 11.89
N GLU A 532 -14.19 18.57 10.59
CA GLU A 532 -15.34 19.31 10.03
C GLU A 532 -16.67 18.54 10.19
N VAL A 533 -16.61 17.24 10.50
CA VAL A 533 -17.80 16.39 10.65
C VAL A 533 -18.41 16.60 12.05
N SER A 534 -19.63 17.10 12.09
CA SER A 534 -20.41 17.29 13.30
C SER A 534 -21.51 16.23 13.49
N LEU A 535 -21.95 15.59 12.41
CA LEU A 535 -22.97 14.56 12.48
C LEU A 535 -22.52 13.26 11.82
N VAL A 536 -22.73 12.15 12.51
CA VAL A 536 -22.64 10.79 11.95
C VAL A 536 -24.00 10.12 12.07
N ALA A 537 -24.60 9.79 10.92
CA ALA A 537 -25.87 9.07 10.87
C ALA A 537 -25.63 7.59 10.52
N ILE A 538 -26.20 6.71 11.33
CA ILE A 538 -26.11 5.26 11.16
C ILE A 538 -27.49 4.72 10.82
N LEU A 539 -27.73 4.42 9.54
CA LEU A 539 -28.99 3.86 9.08
C LEU A 539 -29.07 2.37 9.44
N ASP A 540 -30.27 1.91 9.75
CA ASP A 540 -30.54 0.51 10.10
C ASP A 540 -29.54 -0.03 11.15
N ALA A 541 -29.36 0.70 12.24
CA ALA A 541 -28.37 0.38 13.27
C ALA A 541 -28.70 -0.91 14.03
N ASP A 542 -29.97 -1.35 14.03
CA ASP A 542 -30.49 -2.58 14.66
C ASP A 542 -30.26 -3.86 13.82
N LYS A 543 -29.76 -3.74 12.59
CA LYS A 543 -29.44 -4.90 11.73
C LYS A 543 -28.08 -5.48 12.13
N GLU A 544 -28.07 -6.29 13.19
CA GLU A 544 -26.85 -6.91 13.68
C GLU A 544 -26.07 -7.65 12.59
N GLY A 545 -24.74 -7.53 12.64
CA GLY A 545 -23.84 -8.15 11.69
C GLY A 545 -22.46 -7.52 11.75
N PHE A 546 -21.59 -7.87 10.79
CA PHE A 546 -20.21 -7.38 10.74
C PHE A 546 -20.11 -5.84 10.72
N LEU A 547 -21.09 -5.13 10.12
CA LEU A 547 -21.13 -3.67 10.03
C LEU A 547 -21.74 -2.97 11.22
N ARG A 548 -22.48 -3.67 12.06
CA ARG A 548 -23.26 -3.15 13.19
C ARG A 548 -22.95 -3.87 14.52
N ASN A 549 -21.76 -4.50 14.61
CA ASN A 549 -21.28 -5.00 15.88
C ASN A 549 -20.75 -3.85 16.77
N ARG A 550 -20.60 -4.10 18.07
CA ARG A 550 -20.07 -3.15 19.06
C ARG A 550 -18.84 -2.38 18.56
N ARG A 551 -17.86 -3.11 18.03
CA ARG A 551 -16.57 -2.54 17.58
C ARG A 551 -16.75 -1.56 16.42
N SER A 552 -17.55 -1.97 15.43
CA SER A 552 -17.88 -1.14 14.26
C SER A 552 -18.63 0.12 14.64
N LEU A 553 -19.60 0.00 15.56
CA LEU A 553 -20.39 1.14 16.07
C LEU A 553 -19.47 2.13 16.79
N ILE A 554 -18.64 1.70 17.75
CA ILE A 554 -17.73 2.59 18.50
C ILE A 554 -16.77 3.34 17.54
N GLN A 555 -16.27 2.67 16.51
CA GLN A 555 -15.40 3.32 15.53
C GLN A 555 -16.11 4.36 14.68
N THR A 556 -17.32 4.05 14.24
CA THR A 556 -18.16 4.97 13.47
C THR A 556 -18.55 6.18 14.32
N ILE A 557 -18.99 5.96 15.57
CA ILE A 557 -19.26 7.00 16.56
C ILE A 557 -18.04 7.92 16.75
N GLY A 558 -16.86 7.34 16.84
CA GLY A 558 -15.60 8.06 17.04
C GLY A 558 -15.25 9.05 15.92
N ARG A 559 -15.91 9.00 14.75
CA ARG A 559 -15.69 9.97 13.67
C ARG A 559 -16.22 11.37 14.03
N ALA A 560 -17.30 11.47 14.79
CA ALA A 560 -17.80 12.74 15.29
C ALA A 560 -17.06 13.27 16.54
N ALA A 561 -16.18 12.49 17.16
CA ALA A 561 -15.48 12.86 18.41
C ALA A 561 -14.38 13.93 18.24
N ARG A 562 -14.14 14.45 17.05
CA ARG A 562 -13.16 15.52 16.74
C ARG A 562 -13.79 16.90 16.61
N ASN A 563 -15.11 16.94 16.61
CA ASN A 563 -15.90 18.17 16.62
C ASN A 563 -16.46 18.43 18.02
N ALA A 564 -16.42 19.67 18.48
CA ALA A 564 -16.98 20.04 19.79
C ALA A 564 -18.50 19.85 19.85
N ASP A 565 -19.18 20.00 18.71
CA ASP A 565 -20.63 19.84 18.54
C ASP A 565 -20.97 18.47 17.91
N GLY A 566 -20.06 17.46 18.08
CA GLY A 566 -20.21 16.14 17.52
C GLY A 566 -21.43 15.38 18.06
N GLU A 567 -22.27 14.89 17.15
CA GLU A 567 -23.46 14.08 17.46
C GLU A 567 -23.53 12.83 16.57
N VAL A 568 -24.22 11.80 17.08
CA VAL A 568 -24.48 10.56 16.35
C VAL A 568 -25.96 10.25 16.42
N ILE A 569 -26.58 9.99 15.28
CA ILE A 569 -27.94 9.48 15.21
C ILE A 569 -27.90 8.02 14.77
N MET A 570 -28.51 7.15 15.56
CA MET A 570 -28.70 5.75 15.21
C MET A 570 -30.16 5.52 14.88
N TYR A 571 -30.48 5.18 13.63
CA TYR A 571 -31.83 4.80 13.25
C TYR A 571 -32.07 3.32 13.53
N ALA A 572 -32.93 3.01 14.49
CA ALA A 572 -33.21 1.67 14.97
C ALA A 572 -34.59 1.57 15.57
N ASP A 573 -35.31 0.48 15.29
CA ASP A 573 -36.58 0.20 15.96
C ASP A 573 -36.37 -0.57 17.27
N VAL A 574 -35.25 -1.27 17.41
CA VAL A 574 -34.85 -2.03 18.60
C VAL A 574 -33.40 -1.74 18.96
N VAL A 575 -33.12 -1.43 20.21
CA VAL A 575 -31.74 -1.32 20.70
C VAL A 575 -31.17 -2.72 20.91
N THR A 576 -30.22 -3.11 20.07
CA THR A 576 -29.54 -4.42 20.15
C THR A 576 -28.46 -4.42 21.24
N ASP A 577 -27.96 -5.61 21.61
CA ASP A 577 -26.87 -5.72 22.60
C ASP A 577 -25.62 -4.98 22.15
N SER A 578 -25.25 -5.09 20.86
CA SER A 578 -24.11 -4.37 20.26
C SER A 578 -24.27 -2.85 20.34
N MET A 579 -25.49 -2.32 20.10
CA MET A 579 -25.78 -0.90 20.25
C MET A 579 -25.69 -0.47 21.71
N LYS A 580 -26.29 -1.24 22.63
CA LYS A 580 -26.30 -0.95 24.07
C LYS A 580 -24.85 -0.84 24.58
N GLU A 581 -24.01 -1.83 24.31
CA GLU A 581 -22.61 -1.81 24.72
C GLU A 581 -21.83 -0.63 24.13
N ALA A 582 -22.10 -0.27 22.87
CA ALA A 582 -21.44 0.87 22.23
C ALA A 582 -21.89 2.22 22.86
N ILE A 583 -23.15 2.37 23.15
CA ILE A 583 -23.71 3.55 23.81
C ILE A 583 -23.15 3.69 25.23
N GLU A 584 -23.19 2.61 26.02
CA GLU A 584 -22.70 2.60 27.41
C GLU A 584 -21.20 2.96 27.47
N GLU A 585 -20.36 2.37 26.58
CA GLU A 585 -18.94 2.68 26.54
C GLU A 585 -18.67 4.13 26.10
N THR A 586 -19.40 4.63 25.11
CA THR A 586 -19.28 6.03 24.67
C THR A 586 -19.69 6.99 25.80
N GLN A 587 -20.73 6.69 26.50
CA GLN A 587 -21.20 7.49 27.66
C GLN A 587 -20.16 7.46 28.79
N ARG A 588 -19.60 6.30 29.13
CA ARG A 588 -18.51 6.15 30.13
C ARG A 588 -17.33 7.05 29.79
N ARG A 589 -16.87 7.00 28.55
CA ARG A 589 -15.75 7.81 28.07
C ARG A 589 -16.07 9.30 28.15
N ARG A 590 -17.28 9.68 27.78
CA ARG A 590 -17.75 11.07 27.83
C ARG A 590 -17.77 11.60 29.28
N GLU A 591 -18.25 10.84 30.24
CA GLU A 591 -18.28 11.22 31.66
C GLU A 591 -16.90 11.40 32.25
N ILE A 592 -15.96 10.49 31.94
CA ILE A 592 -14.57 10.59 32.39
C ILE A 592 -13.92 11.89 31.82
N GLN A 593 -14.13 12.18 30.53
CA GLN A 593 -13.58 13.39 29.92
C GLN A 593 -14.22 14.67 30.49
N MET A 594 -15.54 14.66 30.76
CA MET A 594 -16.22 15.79 31.36
C MET A 594 -15.70 16.09 32.78
N ALA A 595 -15.55 15.09 33.60
CA ALA A 595 -15.01 15.24 34.95
C ALA A 595 -13.57 15.82 34.92
N TYR A 596 -12.72 15.32 33.99
CA TYR A 596 -11.39 15.85 33.82
C TYR A 596 -11.39 17.32 33.37
N ASN A 597 -12.28 17.68 32.42
CA ASN A 597 -12.40 19.04 31.92
C ASN A 597 -12.84 20.02 33.04
N GLU A 598 -13.78 19.61 33.88
CA GLU A 598 -14.25 20.39 35.03
C GLU A 598 -13.13 20.61 36.05
N GLU A 599 -12.40 19.54 36.41
CA GLU A 599 -11.30 19.60 37.36
C GLU A 599 -10.17 20.52 36.89
N HIS A 600 -9.86 20.55 35.58
CA HIS A 600 -8.74 21.29 35.00
C HIS A 600 -9.18 22.61 34.33
N GLY A 601 -10.45 22.96 34.34
CA GLY A 601 -10.98 24.17 33.70
C GLY A 601 -10.80 24.20 32.18
N ILE A 602 -10.84 23.04 31.52
CA ILE A 602 -10.61 22.91 30.07
C ILE A 602 -11.94 23.13 29.33
N VAL A 603 -11.92 24.02 28.35
CA VAL A 603 -13.04 24.23 27.43
C VAL A 603 -12.74 23.48 26.12
N PRO A 604 -13.60 22.52 25.71
CA PRO A 604 -13.44 21.78 24.48
C PRO A 604 -13.32 22.69 23.26
N LYS A 605 -12.34 22.43 22.38
CA LYS A 605 -12.16 23.19 21.14
C LYS A 605 -11.90 22.24 20.00
N THR A 606 -12.66 22.40 18.90
CA THR A 606 -12.42 21.68 17.66
C THR A 606 -11.03 21.97 17.13
N VAL A 607 -10.26 20.92 16.86
CA VAL A 607 -8.90 21.03 16.30
C VAL A 607 -9.01 21.38 14.82
N ARG A 608 -8.47 22.51 14.41
CA ARG A 608 -8.32 22.85 13.00
C ARG A 608 -6.94 22.40 12.53
N LYS A 609 -6.89 21.34 11.75
CA LYS A 609 -5.70 20.95 10.99
C LYS A 609 -5.72 21.64 9.64
N ALA A 610 -4.57 22.13 9.20
CA ALA A 610 -4.39 22.55 7.80
C ALA A 610 -4.82 21.38 6.86
N ILE A 611 -5.37 21.72 5.69
CA ILE A 611 -5.79 20.74 4.68
C ILE A 611 -4.54 20.15 3.95
N ASN A 612 -3.38 20.30 4.53
CA ASN A 612 -2.13 19.69 4.07
C ASN A 612 -2.05 18.29 4.67
N ASP A 613 -1.86 17.29 4.07
CA ASP A 613 -1.23 16.73 2.93
C ASP A 613 -0.88 15.26 3.12
N ILE A 614 -1.89 14.42 3.28
CA ILE A 614 -1.70 13.01 2.90
C ILE A 614 -1.50 12.95 1.39
N SER A 615 -2.18 13.86 0.64
CA SER A 615 -2.01 13.97 -0.80
C SER A 615 -0.65 14.54 -1.20
N SER A 616 0.02 15.37 -0.39
CA SER A 616 1.36 15.85 -0.73
C SER A 616 2.43 14.81 -0.47
N PHE A 617 2.32 14.01 0.59
CA PHE A 617 3.27 12.91 0.82
C PHE A 617 3.08 11.79 -0.21
N ILE A 618 1.82 11.43 -0.53
CA ILE A 618 1.52 10.49 -1.62
C ILE A 618 1.78 11.15 -2.98
N ALA A 619 1.48 12.42 -3.18
CA ALA A 619 1.72 13.15 -4.43
C ALA A 619 3.14 13.73 -4.53
N GLU A 620 3.90 13.85 -3.46
CA GLU A 620 5.33 14.07 -3.50
C GLU A 620 6.03 12.77 -3.88
N ALA A 621 5.57 11.65 -3.34
CA ALA A 621 5.93 10.32 -3.82
C ALA A 621 5.49 10.07 -5.29
N GLU A 622 4.42 10.67 -5.79
CA GLU A 622 3.92 10.54 -7.16
C GLU A 622 4.37 11.69 -8.11
N LYS A 623 4.64 12.90 -7.64
CA LYS A 623 5.09 14.05 -8.47
C LYS A 623 6.54 13.94 -8.89
N THR A 624 7.36 13.28 -8.12
CA THR A 624 8.75 13.00 -8.50
C THR A 624 8.80 12.01 -9.67
N VAL A 625 7.82 11.11 -9.79
CA VAL A 625 7.63 10.19 -10.93
C VAL A 625 7.09 10.89 -12.19
N GLY A 626 6.21 11.87 -12.04
CA GLY A 626 5.52 12.52 -13.17
C GLY A 626 6.40 13.42 -14.04
N SER A 627 7.60 13.81 -13.58
CA SER A 627 8.44 14.76 -14.32
C SER A 627 9.60 14.13 -15.09
N LYS A 628 9.98 12.85 -14.86
CA LYS A 628 11.15 12.24 -15.52
C LYS A 628 11.00 10.83 -16.09
N GLY A 629 9.86 10.18 -15.99
CA GLY A 629 9.68 8.77 -16.38
C GLY A 629 8.86 8.52 -17.64
N ARG A 630 9.12 9.22 -18.77
CA ARG A 630 8.81 8.67 -20.10
C ARG A 630 10.05 8.05 -20.69
N SER A 631 10.40 6.85 -20.25
CA SER A 631 11.30 5.97 -20.96
C SER A 631 10.55 5.41 -22.17
N LYS A 632 11.17 5.64 -23.33
CA LYS A 632 10.76 5.14 -24.63
C LYS A 632 10.89 3.61 -24.68
N GLY A 633 9.77 2.94 -24.72
CA GLY A 633 9.65 1.57 -25.18
C GLY A 633 8.29 1.43 -25.84
N ASP A 634 8.32 1.33 -27.17
CA ASP A 634 7.21 1.16 -28.10
C ASP A 634 6.27 2.35 -28.32
N SER A 635 6.71 3.18 -29.26
CA SER A 635 5.84 4.16 -29.92
C SER A 635 5.80 3.89 -31.40
N LEU A 636 4.62 3.76 -31.94
CA LEU A 636 4.33 4.16 -33.30
C LEU A 636 3.20 5.22 -33.27
N GLY A 637 3.64 6.45 -33.59
CA GLY A 637 2.85 7.45 -34.28
C GLY A 637 1.98 8.42 -33.46
N HIS A 638 2.34 9.63 -33.26
CA HIS A 638 1.94 10.82 -34.01
C HIS A 638 2.48 12.07 -33.35
N GLY A 639 3.06 12.96 -34.17
CA GLY A 639 3.77 14.13 -33.71
C GLY A 639 2.86 15.29 -33.33
N ALA A 640 3.38 16.11 -32.42
CA ALA A 640 2.99 17.52 -32.32
C ALA A 640 4.27 18.34 -32.18
N PHE A 641 4.39 19.34 -33.05
CA PHE A 641 5.53 20.24 -33.19
C PHE A 641 5.72 21.14 -31.97
N TYR A 642 6.95 21.24 -31.53
CA TYR A 642 7.40 22.29 -30.61
C TYR A 642 8.20 23.32 -31.42
N THR A 643 7.80 24.57 -31.39
CA THR A 643 8.61 25.72 -31.80
C THR A 643 8.97 26.53 -30.56
N PRO A 644 10.24 26.85 -30.32
CA PRO A 644 10.63 27.76 -29.25
C PRO A 644 10.49 29.20 -29.75
N ASP A 645 9.91 30.08 -28.96
CA ASP A 645 10.04 31.53 -29.16
C ASP A 645 10.71 32.18 -27.95
N GLU A 646 11.75 32.93 -28.27
CA GLU A 646 12.50 33.77 -27.35
C GLU A 646 11.75 35.10 -27.17
N SER A 647 11.42 35.48 -25.95
CA SER A 647 11.55 36.85 -25.47
C SER A 647 10.97 36.97 -24.05
N GLY A 648 11.81 37.47 -23.13
CA GLY A 648 11.41 37.74 -21.76
C GLY A 648 10.57 39.00 -21.63
N GLU A 649 9.70 38.96 -20.66
CA GLU A 649 9.44 40.03 -19.68
C GLU A 649 8.18 39.67 -18.86
N GLY A 650 8.20 39.98 -17.58
CA GLY A 650 7.25 39.49 -16.60
C GLY A 650 5.83 40.03 -16.75
N GLY A 651 4.88 39.15 -16.49
CA GLY A 651 3.46 39.46 -16.37
C GLY A 651 2.74 38.39 -15.56
N VAL A 652 1.91 38.83 -14.63
CA VAL A 652 1.05 38.05 -13.72
C VAL A 652 0.14 37.12 -14.54
N PRO A 653 -0.05 35.83 -14.17
CA PRO A 653 -0.92 34.96 -14.94
C PRO A 653 -2.39 35.30 -14.69
N GLU A 654 -3.06 35.64 -15.77
CA GLU A 654 -4.52 35.65 -15.88
C GLU A 654 -5.09 34.23 -15.86
N THR A 655 -6.28 34.14 -15.36
CA THR A 655 -7.17 32.99 -15.22
C THR A 655 -7.16 32.04 -16.43
N VAL A 656 -6.87 30.76 -16.18
CA VAL A 656 -7.04 29.68 -17.16
C VAL A 656 -8.52 29.46 -17.43
N ALA A 657 -8.90 29.51 -18.69
CA ALA A 657 -10.23 29.15 -19.17
C ALA A 657 -10.44 27.62 -19.02
N PRO A 658 -11.68 27.14 -18.84
CA PRO A 658 -11.96 25.72 -18.66
C PRO A 658 -11.60 24.94 -19.93
N GLU A 659 -10.96 23.78 -19.76
CA GLU A 659 -10.68 22.82 -20.83
C GLU A 659 -11.99 22.43 -21.53
N GLN A 660 -12.01 22.54 -22.84
CA GLN A 660 -13.13 22.10 -23.66
C GLN A 660 -13.30 20.58 -23.54
N THR A 661 -14.50 20.11 -23.31
CA THR A 661 -14.83 18.70 -23.28
C THR A 661 -14.59 18.04 -24.65
N LEU A 662 -14.35 16.72 -24.67
CA LEU A 662 -14.15 15.95 -25.91
C LEU A 662 -15.30 16.19 -26.92
N ALA A 663 -16.52 16.40 -26.42
CA ALA A 663 -17.69 16.74 -27.23
C ALA A 663 -17.55 18.09 -27.96
N GLU A 664 -17.03 19.12 -27.29
CA GLU A 664 -16.82 20.45 -27.90
C GLU A 664 -15.70 20.44 -28.94
N GLN A 665 -14.70 19.58 -28.79
CA GLN A 665 -13.62 19.41 -29.78
C GLN A 665 -14.10 18.65 -31.04
N LEU A 666 -15.10 17.79 -30.91
CA LEU A 666 -15.64 16.99 -32.00
C LEU A 666 -16.72 17.77 -32.81
N GLU A 667 -17.38 18.76 -32.21
CA GLU A 667 -18.38 19.61 -32.91
C GLU A 667 -17.77 20.46 -34.05
N GLU A 668 -16.46 20.71 -34.02
CA GLU A 668 -15.76 21.49 -35.04
C GLU A 668 -15.27 20.65 -36.24
N LEU A 669 -15.39 19.32 -36.19
CA LEU A 669 -14.92 18.44 -37.26
C LEU A 669 -15.94 18.24 -38.37
N PRO A 670 -15.50 18.12 -39.65
CA PRO A 670 -16.38 17.81 -40.76
C PRO A 670 -17.08 16.45 -40.60
N HIS A 671 -18.33 16.34 -41.02
CA HIS A 671 -19.17 15.13 -40.91
C HIS A 671 -18.47 13.87 -41.45
N ASP A 672 -17.75 13.96 -42.56
CA ASP A 672 -17.03 12.83 -43.19
C ASP A 672 -15.84 12.37 -42.36
N GLU A 673 -15.27 13.24 -41.53
CA GLU A 673 -14.15 12.95 -40.65
C GLU A 673 -14.64 12.27 -39.37
N LEU A 674 -15.75 12.72 -38.83
CA LEU A 674 -16.44 12.06 -37.70
C LEU A 674 -16.88 10.63 -38.05
N VAL A 675 -17.37 10.38 -39.27
CA VAL A 675 -17.74 9.04 -39.73
C VAL A 675 -16.52 8.11 -39.78
N ARG A 676 -15.38 8.61 -40.26
CA ARG A 676 -14.12 7.82 -40.27
C ARG A 676 -13.60 7.49 -38.85
N ILE A 677 -13.71 8.45 -37.93
CA ILE A 677 -13.34 8.26 -36.52
C ILE A 677 -14.21 7.14 -35.92
N VAL A 678 -15.53 7.18 -36.16
CA VAL A 678 -16.45 6.14 -35.68
C VAL A 678 -16.10 4.75 -36.24
N GLU A 679 -15.80 4.65 -37.54
CA GLU A 679 -15.42 3.37 -38.18
C GLU A 679 -14.14 2.81 -37.57
N THR A 680 -13.14 3.65 -37.31
CA THR A 680 -11.86 3.25 -36.67
C THR A 680 -12.10 2.80 -35.24
N MET A 681 -12.86 3.56 -34.44
CA MET A 681 -13.18 3.21 -33.06
C MET A 681 -14.02 1.93 -32.95
N GLU A 682 -14.88 1.63 -33.93
CA GLU A 682 -15.62 0.36 -33.99
C GLU A 682 -14.74 -0.83 -34.33
N GLU A 683 -13.68 -0.63 -35.11
CA GLU A 683 -12.69 -1.65 -35.39
C GLU A 683 -11.82 -1.91 -34.14
N ASP A 684 -11.37 -0.86 -33.48
CA ASP A 684 -10.61 -0.96 -32.23
C ASP A 684 -11.43 -1.61 -31.11
N MET A 685 -12.71 -1.25 -30.98
CA MET A 685 -13.64 -1.88 -30.04
C MET A 685 -13.77 -3.40 -30.29
N ARG A 686 -13.84 -3.81 -31.57
CA ARG A 686 -13.88 -5.23 -31.93
C ARG A 686 -12.58 -5.94 -31.62
N ASN A 687 -11.44 -5.27 -31.84
CA ASN A 687 -10.12 -5.79 -31.53
C ASN A 687 -9.93 -5.92 -30.02
N ALA A 688 -10.28 -4.92 -29.23
CA ALA A 688 -10.27 -4.96 -27.77
C ALA A 688 -11.19 -6.08 -27.23
N SER A 689 -12.40 -6.22 -27.79
CA SER A 689 -13.30 -7.32 -27.42
C SER A 689 -12.74 -8.70 -27.77
N ALA A 690 -12.07 -8.83 -28.92
CA ALA A 690 -11.43 -10.08 -29.33
C ALA A 690 -10.19 -10.40 -28.47
N ALA A 691 -9.50 -9.39 -27.99
CA ALA A 691 -8.40 -9.49 -27.03
C ALA A 691 -8.87 -9.70 -25.58
N MET A 692 -10.19 -9.75 -25.34
CA MET A 692 -10.84 -9.84 -24.01
C MET A 692 -10.58 -8.62 -23.09
N ASP A 693 -10.17 -7.51 -23.65
CA ASP A 693 -10.12 -6.23 -22.96
C ASP A 693 -11.49 -5.58 -22.94
N PHE A 694 -12.33 -6.04 -22.01
CA PHE A 694 -13.73 -5.61 -21.93
C PHE A 694 -13.88 -4.18 -21.42
N GLU A 695 -12.90 -3.64 -20.72
CA GLU A 695 -12.92 -2.29 -20.18
C GLU A 695 -12.66 -1.28 -21.29
N GLU A 696 -11.63 -1.49 -22.11
CA GLU A 696 -11.34 -0.68 -23.29
C GLU A 696 -12.44 -0.85 -24.35
N ALA A 697 -12.96 -2.06 -24.56
CA ALA A 697 -14.10 -2.27 -25.46
C ALA A 697 -15.36 -1.52 -25.00
N ALA A 698 -15.61 -1.42 -23.69
CA ALA A 698 -16.72 -0.65 -23.15
C ALA A 698 -16.52 0.86 -23.32
N ARG A 699 -15.33 1.37 -23.05
CA ARG A 699 -14.95 2.78 -23.22
C ARG A 699 -15.10 3.22 -24.67
N LEU A 700 -14.59 2.42 -25.62
CA LEU A 700 -14.71 2.70 -27.05
C LEU A 700 -16.17 2.63 -27.52
N ARG A 701 -16.97 1.68 -26.98
CA ARG A 701 -18.40 1.59 -27.28
C ARG A 701 -19.14 2.85 -26.86
N ASP A 702 -18.90 3.35 -25.67
CA ASP A 702 -19.59 4.51 -25.11
C ASP A 702 -19.22 5.78 -25.91
N ALA A 703 -17.95 5.94 -26.29
CA ALA A 703 -17.51 7.02 -27.18
C ALA A 703 -18.14 6.92 -28.58
N VAL A 704 -18.23 5.73 -29.18
CA VAL A 704 -18.91 5.50 -30.46
C VAL A 704 -20.39 5.88 -30.39
N VAL A 705 -21.08 5.55 -29.28
CA VAL A 705 -22.49 5.93 -29.08
C VAL A 705 -22.65 7.43 -29.01
N GLN A 706 -21.80 8.16 -28.32
CA GLN A 706 -21.83 9.60 -28.22
C GLN A 706 -21.64 10.29 -29.60
N ILE A 707 -20.59 9.89 -30.34
CA ILE A 707 -20.31 10.46 -31.64
C ILE A 707 -21.42 10.14 -32.64
N ARG A 708 -22.01 8.94 -32.62
CA ARG A 708 -23.17 8.60 -33.47
C ARG A 708 -24.42 9.38 -33.10
N ALA A 709 -24.68 9.61 -31.81
CA ALA A 709 -25.79 10.45 -31.37
C ALA A 709 -25.66 11.87 -31.89
N MET A 710 -24.44 12.43 -31.88
CA MET A 710 -24.13 13.73 -32.46
C MET A 710 -24.35 13.77 -34.00
N LEU A 711 -23.86 12.72 -34.70
CA LEU A 711 -24.00 12.59 -36.16
C LEU A 711 -25.47 12.46 -36.63
N GLU A 712 -26.30 11.75 -35.86
CA GLU A 712 -27.71 11.47 -36.21
C GLU A 712 -28.68 12.49 -35.59
N GLY A 713 -28.21 13.39 -34.71
CA GLY A 713 -29.08 14.34 -33.99
C GLY A 713 -30.12 13.66 -33.09
N ALA A 714 -29.78 12.45 -32.61
CA ALA A 714 -30.62 11.60 -31.76
C ALA A 714 -30.09 11.60 -30.31
N SER A 715 -30.92 11.22 -29.33
CA SER A 715 -30.45 11.02 -27.96
C SER A 715 -29.59 9.74 -27.84
N GLU A 716 -28.70 9.70 -26.87
CA GLU A 716 -27.85 8.52 -26.59
C GLU A 716 -28.70 7.24 -26.38
N ASP A 717 -29.85 7.35 -25.71
CA ASP A 717 -30.76 6.22 -25.43
C ASP A 717 -31.39 5.69 -26.72
N GLU A 718 -31.78 6.54 -27.64
CA GLU A 718 -32.31 6.12 -28.96
C GLU A 718 -31.22 5.46 -29.81
N THR A 719 -29.99 5.92 -29.73
CA THR A 719 -28.83 5.34 -30.41
C THR A 719 -28.50 3.97 -29.86
N ILE A 720 -28.51 3.80 -28.53
CA ILE A 720 -28.31 2.52 -27.85
C ILE A 720 -29.40 1.51 -28.23
N GLU A 721 -30.66 1.92 -28.29
CA GLU A 721 -31.77 1.04 -28.63
C GLU A 721 -31.70 0.57 -30.10
N ARG A 722 -31.27 1.43 -31.00
CA ARG A 722 -31.01 1.08 -32.43
C ARG A 722 -29.86 0.09 -32.56
N LEU A 723 -28.73 0.30 -31.88
CA LEU A 723 -27.60 -0.61 -31.90
C LEU A 723 -27.96 -1.98 -31.30
N ARG A 724 -28.73 -2.02 -30.24
CA ARG A 724 -29.28 -3.28 -29.66
C ARG A 724 -30.23 -3.99 -30.62
N SER A 725 -31.05 -3.26 -31.37
CA SER A 725 -31.97 -3.83 -32.34
C SER A 725 -31.25 -4.40 -33.58
N GLN A 726 -30.16 -3.77 -34.00
CA GLN A 726 -29.29 -4.25 -35.09
C GLN A 726 -28.53 -5.50 -34.69
N ALA A 727 -27.99 -5.55 -33.49
CA ALA A 727 -27.31 -6.73 -32.94
C ALA A 727 -28.25 -7.94 -32.80
N ARG A 728 -29.52 -7.71 -32.40
CA ARG A 728 -30.55 -8.77 -32.37
C ARG A 728 -30.93 -9.28 -33.76
N LYS A 729 -30.96 -8.44 -34.81
CA LYS A 729 -31.19 -8.84 -36.18
C LYS A 729 -30.02 -9.64 -36.79
N GLY A 730 -28.77 -9.34 -36.40
CA GLY A 730 -27.57 -10.06 -36.81
C GLY A 730 -27.49 -11.47 -36.22
N SER A 731 -27.98 -11.69 -34.99
CA SER A 731 -27.93 -13.01 -34.31
C SER A 731 -28.98 -14.00 -34.82
N THR A 732 -30.06 -13.54 -35.47
CA THR A 732 -31.09 -14.40 -36.03
C THR A 732 -30.69 -15.10 -37.34
N PHE A 733 -29.61 -14.61 -38.01
CA PHE A 733 -29.11 -15.28 -39.25
C PHE A 733 -28.08 -16.40 -38.97
N ALA A 734 -27.54 -16.50 -37.76
CA ALA A 734 -26.54 -17.54 -37.39
C ALA A 734 -27.14 -18.81 -36.79
N SER A 735 -28.44 -18.83 -36.43
CA SER A 735 -29.11 -20.01 -35.83
C SER A 735 -29.87 -20.89 -36.82
N GLY A 736 -29.79 -20.60 -38.12
CA GLY A 736 -30.56 -21.25 -39.20
C GLY A 736 -29.89 -22.43 -39.89
N ARG A 737 -28.74 -22.93 -39.47
CA ARG A 737 -28.10 -24.10 -40.09
C ARG A 737 -27.57 -25.06 -39.04
N LYS A 738 -28.40 -25.98 -38.58
CA LYS A 738 -28.11 -27.41 -38.26
C LYS A 738 -29.26 -28.03 -37.48
N ARG A 739 -30.28 -28.48 -38.20
CA ARG A 739 -31.13 -29.61 -37.80
C ARG A 739 -31.60 -30.35 -39.06
N GLN A 740 -30.80 -31.28 -39.57
CA GLN A 740 -31.24 -32.35 -40.39
C GLN A 740 -30.40 -33.60 -40.08
N GLY A 741 -31.03 -34.57 -39.47
CA GLY A 741 -30.88 -35.96 -39.77
C GLY A 741 -29.75 -36.74 -39.11
N ALA A 742 -30.12 -37.50 -38.09
CA ALA A 742 -29.90 -38.96 -38.17
C ALA A 742 -30.65 -39.66 -37.04
N ARG A 743 -31.83 -40.20 -37.39
CA ARG A 743 -32.42 -41.37 -36.70
C ARG A 743 -31.55 -42.58 -37.09
N PHE A 744 -31.03 -43.31 -36.15
CA PHE A 744 -30.80 -44.75 -36.31
C PHE A 744 -31.18 -45.49 -35.02
N LYS A 745 -31.99 -46.56 -35.27
CA LYS A 745 -32.51 -47.54 -34.33
C LYS A 745 -31.36 -48.47 -33.86
N LYS A 746 -31.25 -48.79 -32.69
CA LYS A 746 -31.53 -50.03 -31.90
C LYS A 746 -30.80 -49.94 -30.58
#